data_fdbda8bac2adb557a32d333ee5bdd3a6
#
_entry.id   fdbda8bac2adb557a32d333ee5bdd3a6
#
_cell.length_a   1.000
_cell.length_b   1.000
_cell.length_c   1.000
_cell.angle_alpha   90.00
_cell.angle_beta   90.00
_cell.angle_gamma   90.00
#
_symmetry.space_group_name_H-M   'P 1'
#
loop_
_entity.id
_entity.type
_entity.pdbx_description
1 polymer ?
#
loop_
_entity_poly.entity_id
_entity_poly.type
_entity_poly.pdbx_seq_one_letter_code
_entity_poly.pdbx_strand_id
1 'polypeptide(L)'
;METLRLPWFRRIPVLFLAIGLLPTVIFGADSQRKPFTVRDSIALTKVLDFNTSDGEQAPGLFSPDRSHLVILTRRGDLARNVNVETLLLFDAREIQTYLSSANVKPEPHAKELVAVSAHQPWDGISHVSWLNNQDICFTAKLDSDFAQAFSINIADGKRTQLTHSTSGVLSFAVAANKVVYYTLASATNSRPRDVGWRSFGELIEPDGSAAHGSPLVELFVKSTNGEQSRRIDMPVSRLSQTFQRIWIAPTGNYAISFRPAASWSSDWADYKIPHYELFGYSPDKMAGGDYTSPEVQNRTQYQLIDLRNGAAKPLLNAPSGFLAQNYTPAVVFWPSDGKSVIVSDTFLPLDTGDQQTNHQRQLGPAIAEIDLASGKVTEITPEPYITPETDRGSAALEHIVSIEWDAKENLLTVRKQQRGKELSSQAFHKVDGAWRQEPGRAEEAVSKQEVTVSREEGLNERPKLYAKGLSCGCRKLLYDPNPQSDQFNFGHAEIFDWTDANSNSWHGGLIYPISYVKGRKYPLVVQTHGFNADEFLIDGPDGYTTAFAAQPLANSGFLVLQIGDSRQAMTLDEHEGERYAEGFHAGIEKLISEGLADPAKIGLISFSRTGWHTLYLLKKYPDLLAAVTMADAGLIGYVADILSVNSPKDFKMQFSKVVGGIQKPGDWMEKSAMYQLSAIETPVRLEANDPGSAVATWEMYSLLRSANRAVDFVYFPQGNHILFSPENRLGSQGGNVDWFRFWLQNYEDPDPAKAEQYARWRELKKQQAANAVTDHAR
;
A
#
# COMPACT_ATOMS: atom_id res chain seq x y z
N MET A 1 -30.41 -72.28 -36.67
CA MET A 1 -30.40 -73.70 -36.21
C MET A 1 -30.53 -73.61 -34.73
N GLU A 2 -31.68 -73.96 -34.34
CA GLU A 2 -32.18 -74.84 -33.30
C GLU A 2 -32.06 -74.26 -31.91
N THR A 3 -33.14 -73.87 -31.32
CA THR A 3 -34.37 -74.46 -30.75
C THR A 3 -34.23 -74.80 -29.29
N LEU A 4 -35.15 -74.15 -28.50
CA LEU A 4 -36.08 -74.74 -27.54
C LEU A 4 -35.54 -75.19 -26.17
N ARG A 5 -36.06 -74.84 -24.98
CA ARG A 5 -37.48 -74.89 -24.45
C ARG A 5 -37.47 -74.37 -23.02
N LEU A 6 -38.55 -73.63 -22.68
CA LEU A 6 -39.16 -73.58 -21.34
C LEU A 6 -39.80 -74.92 -20.94
N PRO A 7 -40.10 -75.23 -19.66
CA PRO A 7 -41.06 -74.53 -18.83
C PRO A 7 -40.90 -74.75 -17.26
N TRP A 8 -41.52 -74.00 -16.34
CA TRP A 8 -42.64 -74.44 -15.50
C TRP A 8 -43.02 -73.44 -14.42
N PHE A 9 -44.34 -73.14 -14.38
CA PHE A 9 -45.03 -72.36 -13.35
C PHE A 9 -45.02 -73.03 -11.96
N ARG A 10 -44.88 -72.24 -10.89
CA ARG A 10 -45.55 -72.50 -9.62
C ARG A 10 -46.00 -71.16 -8.95
N ARG A 11 -47.31 -71.11 -8.62
CA ARG A 11 -48.03 -70.06 -7.95
C ARG A 11 -47.55 -69.94 -6.51
N ILE A 12 -47.40 -68.71 -5.97
CA ILE A 12 -47.37 -68.38 -4.55
C ILE A 12 -48.12 -67.04 -4.37
N PRO A 13 -48.83 -66.81 -3.22
CA PRO A 13 -50.01 -65.93 -3.14
C PRO A 13 -49.59 -64.44 -2.92
N VAL A 14 -50.52 -63.58 -3.34
CA VAL A 14 -50.49 -62.13 -3.17
C VAL A 14 -50.69 -61.76 -1.70
N LEU A 15 -49.63 -61.10 -1.12
CA LEU A 15 -49.78 -60.41 0.18
C LEU A 15 -49.76 -58.90 -0.13
N PHE A 16 -50.89 -58.24 0.10
CA PHE A 16 -51.03 -56.79 0.04
C PHE A 16 -50.25 -56.18 1.21
N LEU A 17 -49.14 -55.52 0.92
CA LEU A 17 -48.49 -54.65 1.87
C LEU A 17 -48.80 -53.19 1.48
N ALA A 18 -49.54 -52.50 2.33
CA ALA A 18 -49.82 -51.08 2.20
C ALA A 18 -48.50 -50.30 2.45
N ILE A 19 -47.94 -49.78 1.40
CA ILE A 19 -46.78 -48.84 1.50
C ILE A 19 -47.38 -47.46 1.71
N GLY A 20 -47.25 -46.99 2.97
CA GLY A 20 -47.50 -45.59 3.31
C GLY A 20 -46.51 -44.68 2.58
N LEU A 21 -47.00 -43.78 1.74
CA LEU A 21 -46.26 -42.68 1.18
C LEU A 21 -45.85 -41.72 2.31
N LEU A 22 -44.62 -41.87 2.82
CA LEU A 22 -43.93 -40.81 3.54
C LEU A 22 -43.47 -39.77 2.52
N PRO A 23 -43.69 -38.46 2.72
CA PRO A 23 -43.14 -37.44 1.85
C PRO A 23 -41.62 -37.47 2.01
N THR A 24 -40.95 -37.83 0.95
CA THR A 24 -39.50 -37.61 0.82
C THR A 24 -39.29 -36.10 0.80
N VAL A 25 -38.94 -35.54 1.93
CA VAL A 25 -38.34 -34.21 1.99
C VAL A 25 -37.00 -34.33 1.26
N ILE A 26 -36.98 -33.86 0.03
CA ILE A 26 -35.73 -33.62 -0.69
C ILE A 26 -35.05 -32.50 0.07
N PHE A 27 -34.16 -32.84 1.00
CA PHE A 27 -33.14 -31.90 1.44
C PHE A 27 -32.34 -31.55 0.18
N GLY A 28 -32.52 -30.31 -0.31
CA GLY A 28 -31.65 -29.77 -1.31
C GLY A 28 -30.22 -29.99 -0.86
N ALA A 29 -29.38 -30.52 -1.73
CA ALA A 29 -27.95 -30.70 -1.49
C ALA A 29 -27.39 -29.34 -1.08
N ASP A 30 -27.12 -29.16 0.19
CA ASP A 30 -26.35 -28.06 0.69
C ASP A 30 -25.00 -28.20 -0.01
N SER A 31 -24.75 -27.36 -1.00
CA SER A 31 -23.49 -27.36 -1.76
C SER A 31 -22.41 -27.11 -0.74
N GLN A 32 -21.65 -28.13 -0.33
CA GLN A 32 -20.56 -27.99 0.62
C GLN A 32 -19.64 -26.89 0.09
N ARG A 33 -19.57 -25.79 0.82
CA ARG A 33 -18.65 -24.70 0.51
C ARG A 33 -17.22 -25.23 0.45
N LYS A 34 -16.44 -24.71 -0.49
CA LYS A 34 -15.06 -25.16 -0.71
C LYS A 34 -14.10 -24.49 0.27
N PRO A 35 -12.99 -25.15 0.64
CA PRO A 35 -11.89 -24.49 1.33
C PRO A 35 -11.36 -23.34 0.50
N PHE A 36 -11.00 -22.23 1.16
CA PHE A 36 -10.37 -21.08 0.54
C PHE A 36 -8.84 -21.23 0.57
N THR A 37 -8.20 -21.09 -0.58
CA THR A 37 -6.77 -21.30 -0.77
C THR A 37 -6.05 -20.01 -1.18
N VAL A 38 -4.71 -20.01 -1.17
CA VAL A 38 -3.91 -18.89 -1.70
C VAL A 38 -4.18 -18.66 -3.19
N ARG A 39 -4.44 -19.71 -3.97
CA ARG A 39 -4.81 -19.59 -5.39
C ARG A 39 -6.13 -18.82 -5.55
N ASP A 40 -7.08 -19.07 -4.67
CA ASP A 40 -8.36 -18.37 -4.66
C ASP A 40 -8.16 -16.91 -4.24
N SER A 41 -7.33 -16.62 -3.22
CA SER A 41 -7.00 -15.24 -2.83
C SER A 41 -6.36 -14.45 -3.99
N ILE A 42 -5.42 -15.04 -4.71
CA ILE A 42 -4.80 -14.42 -5.88
C ILE A 42 -5.84 -14.13 -6.98
N ALA A 43 -6.79 -15.02 -7.18
CA ALA A 43 -7.84 -14.91 -8.19
C ALA A 43 -8.99 -13.97 -7.80
N LEU A 44 -9.05 -13.47 -6.57
CA LEU A 44 -10.04 -12.46 -6.17
C LEU A 44 -9.78 -11.13 -6.88
N THR A 45 -10.88 -10.51 -7.28
CA THR A 45 -10.89 -9.14 -7.82
C THR A 45 -10.84 -8.15 -6.67
N LYS A 46 -9.85 -7.26 -6.67
CA LYS A 46 -9.77 -6.11 -5.76
C LYS A 46 -10.23 -4.85 -6.48
N VAL A 47 -11.01 -4.02 -5.83
CA VAL A 47 -11.28 -2.64 -6.28
C VAL A 47 -10.14 -1.78 -5.77
N LEU A 48 -9.51 -1.05 -6.67
CA LEU A 48 -8.40 -0.14 -6.35
C LEU A 48 -8.94 1.27 -6.15
N ASP A 49 -8.36 1.98 -5.20
CA ASP A 49 -8.71 3.38 -4.97
C ASP A 49 -7.96 4.28 -5.95
N PHE A 50 -8.65 5.31 -6.42
CA PHE A 50 -8.03 6.41 -7.16
C PHE A 50 -7.45 7.42 -6.17
N ASN A 51 -6.24 7.88 -6.46
CA ASN A 51 -5.73 9.09 -5.85
C ASN A 51 -6.36 10.26 -6.61
N THR A 52 -7.37 10.87 -6.05
CA THR A 52 -8.04 12.03 -6.66
C THR A 52 -7.12 13.26 -6.62
N SER A 53 -7.40 14.25 -7.43
CA SER A 53 -6.60 15.49 -7.51
C SER A 53 -6.55 16.25 -6.19
N ASP A 54 -7.53 16.04 -5.34
CA ASP A 54 -7.73 16.59 -4.01
C ASP A 54 -7.15 15.68 -2.89
N GLY A 55 -6.52 14.55 -3.28
CA GLY A 55 -5.80 13.68 -2.35
C GLY A 55 -6.64 12.68 -1.59
N GLU A 56 -7.93 12.62 -1.84
CA GLU A 56 -8.76 11.53 -1.34
C GLU A 56 -8.46 10.22 -2.07
N GLN A 57 -8.54 9.13 -1.35
CA GLN A 57 -8.63 7.79 -1.93
C GLN A 57 -10.11 7.46 -2.11
N ALA A 58 -10.55 7.32 -3.36
CA ALA A 58 -11.93 6.99 -3.67
C ALA A 58 -12.01 5.70 -4.49
N PRO A 59 -12.95 4.79 -4.18
CA PRO A 59 -13.12 3.55 -4.94
C PRO A 59 -13.73 3.79 -6.34
N GLY A 60 -14.09 5.03 -6.65
CA GLY A 60 -14.65 5.41 -7.95
C GLY A 60 -14.46 6.90 -8.25
N LEU A 61 -14.30 7.22 -9.53
CA LEU A 61 -14.05 8.57 -10.00
C LEU A 61 -15.20 9.00 -10.93
N PHE A 62 -15.97 10.01 -10.50
CA PHE A 62 -17.06 10.58 -11.32
C PHE A 62 -16.51 11.52 -12.42
N SER A 63 -17.21 11.54 -13.57
CA SER A 63 -16.98 12.56 -14.61
C SER A 63 -17.25 13.98 -14.08
N PRO A 64 -16.69 15.05 -14.70
CA PRO A 64 -16.92 16.43 -14.24
C PRO A 64 -18.40 16.82 -14.14
N ASP A 65 -19.24 16.35 -15.06
CA ASP A 65 -20.71 16.56 -15.03
C ASP A 65 -21.45 15.51 -14.18
N ARG A 66 -20.71 14.58 -13.56
CA ARG A 66 -21.24 13.47 -12.75
C ARG A 66 -22.20 12.52 -13.48
N SER A 67 -22.20 12.53 -14.81
CA SER A 67 -23.03 11.62 -15.62
C SER A 67 -22.48 10.19 -15.69
N HIS A 68 -21.20 9.99 -15.38
CA HIS A 68 -20.53 8.70 -15.41
C HIS A 68 -19.66 8.49 -14.19
N LEU A 69 -19.46 7.22 -13.84
CA LEU A 69 -18.55 6.76 -12.78
C LEU A 69 -17.61 5.71 -13.34
N VAL A 70 -16.32 5.81 -13.06
CA VAL A 70 -15.36 4.74 -13.34
C VAL A 70 -14.84 4.13 -12.05
N ILE A 71 -14.61 2.82 -12.09
CA ILE A 71 -13.90 2.07 -11.05
C ILE A 71 -12.73 1.31 -11.68
N LEU A 72 -11.68 1.09 -10.92
CA LEU A 72 -10.51 0.31 -11.33
C LEU A 72 -10.46 -0.98 -10.52
N THR A 73 -10.31 -2.10 -11.21
CA THR A 73 -10.21 -3.43 -10.56
C THR A 73 -8.90 -4.11 -10.93
N ARG A 74 -8.41 -4.99 -10.03
CA ARG A 74 -7.24 -5.85 -10.27
C ARG A 74 -7.56 -7.28 -9.86
N ARG A 75 -7.16 -8.24 -10.72
CA ARG A 75 -7.30 -9.68 -10.45
C ARG A 75 -6.05 -10.42 -10.92
N GLY A 76 -5.51 -11.31 -10.10
CA GLY A 76 -4.39 -12.17 -10.50
C GLY A 76 -4.82 -13.29 -11.45
N ASP A 77 -4.02 -13.52 -12.46
CA ASP A 77 -4.12 -14.65 -13.42
C ASP A 77 -2.85 -15.50 -13.29
N LEU A 78 -2.95 -16.58 -12.54
CA LEU A 78 -1.83 -17.51 -12.31
C LEU A 78 -1.37 -18.22 -13.59
N ALA A 79 -2.28 -18.47 -14.55
CA ALA A 79 -1.93 -19.19 -15.78
C ALA A 79 -1.01 -18.36 -16.67
N ARG A 80 -1.15 -17.03 -16.65
CA ARG A 80 -0.32 -16.09 -17.41
C ARG A 80 0.72 -15.37 -16.55
N ASN A 81 0.69 -15.58 -15.25
CA ASN A 81 1.50 -14.88 -14.25
C ASN A 81 1.42 -13.34 -14.37
N VAL A 82 0.21 -12.81 -14.51
CA VAL A 82 -0.06 -11.37 -14.61
C VAL A 82 -1.20 -10.97 -13.70
N ASN A 83 -1.23 -9.71 -13.31
CA ASN A 83 -2.44 -9.09 -12.81
C ASN A 83 -3.18 -8.43 -13.97
N VAL A 84 -4.47 -8.69 -14.08
CA VAL A 84 -5.34 -8.03 -15.05
C VAL A 84 -6.01 -6.87 -14.35
N GLU A 85 -5.72 -5.67 -14.81
CA GLU A 85 -6.35 -4.43 -14.33
C GLU A 85 -7.38 -3.97 -15.33
N THR A 86 -8.58 -3.67 -14.86
CA THR A 86 -9.72 -3.33 -15.72
C THR A 86 -10.38 -2.05 -15.25
N LEU A 87 -10.53 -1.10 -16.17
CA LEU A 87 -11.29 0.12 -15.95
C LEU A 87 -12.75 -0.14 -16.38
N LEU A 88 -13.67 -0.02 -15.43
CA LEU A 88 -15.10 -0.24 -15.61
C LEU A 88 -15.86 1.08 -15.53
N LEU A 89 -16.83 1.27 -16.42
CA LEU A 89 -17.68 2.47 -16.53
C LEU A 89 -19.11 2.14 -16.13
N PHE A 90 -19.72 3.00 -15.33
CA PHE A 90 -21.14 3.00 -15.01
C PHE A 90 -21.80 4.29 -15.46
N ASP A 91 -23.05 4.20 -15.91
CA ASP A 91 -23.92 5.38 -16.14
C ASP A 91 -24.56 5.82 -14.81
N ALA A 92 -24.34 7.05 -14.40
CA ALA A 92 -24.87 7.59 -13.14
C ALA A 92 -26.40 7.70 -13.12
N ARG A 93 -27.06 7.82 -14.30
CA ARG A 93 -28.53 7.80 -14.39
C ARG A 93 -29.11 6.42 -14.11
N GLU A 94 -28.42 5.35 -14.57
CA GLU A 94 -28.79 3.98 -14.21
C GLU A 94 -28.66 3.79 -12.70
N ILE A 95 -27.58 4.29 -12.08
CA ILE A 95 -27.39 4.24 -10.63
C ILE A 95 -28.51 5.00 -9.91
N GLN A 96 -28.87 6.20 -10.32
CA GLN A 96 -29.96 6.97 -9.74
C GLN A 96 -31.31 6.27 -9.86
N THR A 97 -31.62 5.72 -11.06
CA THR A 97 -32.84 4.95 -11.31
C THR A 97 -32.90 3.71 -10.41
N TYR A 98 -31.77 3.01 -10.30
CA TYR A 98 -31.65 1.84 -9.42
C TYR A 98 -31.86 2.21 -7.95
N LEU A 99 -31.26 3.29 -7.46
CA LEU A 99 -31.42 3.77 -6.09
C LEU A 99 -32.88 4.12 -5.79
N SER A 100 -33.58 4.78 -6.70
CA SER A 100 -34.97 5.22 -6.54
C SER A 100 -36.01 4.08 -6.70
N SER A 101 -35.62 2.96 -7.28
CA SER A 101 -36.51 1.80 -7.51
C SER A 101 -36.81 1.05 -6.20
N ALA A 102 -38.03 0.57 -6.02
CA ALA A 102 -38.40 -0.37 -4.96
C ALA A 102 -37.78 -1.78 -5.19
N ASN A 103 -37.43 -2.10 -6.43
CA ASN A 103 -36.85 -3.37 -6.85
C ASN A 103 -35.32 -3.38 -6.81
N VAL A 104 -34.74 -4.55 -6.51
CA VAL A 104 -33.28 -4.76 -6.49
C VAL A 104 -32.72 -5.01 -7.91
N LYS A 105 -33.54 -5.14 -8.91
CA LYS A 105 -33.16 -5.40 -10.31
C LYS A 105 -33.92 -4.48 -11.28
N PRO A 106 -33.30 -4.08 -12.41
CA PRO A 106 -31.94 -4.42 -12.86
C PRO A 106 -30.88 -3.66 -12.09
N GLU A 107 -29.76 -4.33 -11.81
CA GLU A 107 -28.55 -3.69 -11.29
C GLU A 107 -27.90 -2.83 -12.38
N PRO A 108 -27.20 -1.72 -12.03
CA PRO A 108 -26.46 -0.92 -13.00
C PRO A 108 -25.41 -1.73 -13.74
N HIS A 109 -25.32 -1.53 -15.04
CA HIS A 109 -24.41 -2.31 -15.89
C HIS A 109 -22.99 -1.70 -15.87
N ALA A 110 -21.99 -2.53 -15.56
CA ALA A 110 -20.57 -2.17 -15.70
C ALA A 110 -20.09 -2.46 -17.12
N LYS A 111 -19.69 -1.41 -17.87
CA LYS A 111 -19.06 -1.53 -19.20
C LYS A 111 -17.55 -1.56 -19.03
N GLU A 112 -16.87 -2.60 -19.54
CA GLU A 112 -15.42 -2.61 -19.62
C GLU A 112 -14.95 -1.59 -20.68
N LEU A 113 -14.05 -0.68 -20.28
CA LEU A 113 -13.42 0.29 -21.18
C LEU A 113 -12.06 -0.22 -21.67
N VAL A 114 -11.23 -0.69 -20.78
CA VAL A 114 -9.89 -1.21 -21.10
C VAL A 114 -9.45 -2.20 -20.03
N ALA A 115 -8.78 -3.28 -20.47
CA ALA A 115 -8.10 -4.23 -19.60
C ALA A 115 -6.60 -4.26 -19.95
N VAL A 116 -5.75 -4.26 -18.93
CA VAL A 116 -4.29 -4.25 -19.05
C VAL A 116 -3.69 -5.41 -18.27
N SER A 117 -2.77 -6.15 -18.88
CA SER A 117 -2.00 -7.19 -18.19
C SER A 117 -0.72 -6.60 -17.61
N ALA A 118 -0.62 -6.56 -16.28
CA ALA A 118 0.50 -5.99 -15.55
C ALA A 118 1.38 -7.10 -14.94
N HIS A 119 2.67 -7.14 -15.32
CA HIS A 119 3.67 -8.01 -14.72
C HIS A 119 4.31 -7.38 -13.48
N GLN A 120 4.38 -6.04 -13.46
CA GLN A 120 4.91 -5.22 -12.36
C GLN A 120 3.88 -4.14 -12.00
N PRO A 121 3.96 -3.54 -10.80
CA PRO A 121 3.00 -2.51 -10.39
C PRO A 121 2.91 -1.31 -11.34
N TRP A 122 4.01 -0.94 -11.97
CA TRP A 122 4.10 0.21 -12.88
C TRP A 122 3.68 -0.11 -14.34
N ASP A 123 3.40 -1.38 -14.66
CA ASP A 123 2.89 -1.78 -15.97
C ASP A 123 1.38 -1.56 -16.09
N GLY A 124 0.69 -1.50 -14.97
CA GLY A 124 -0.76 -1.42 -14.87
C GLY A 124 -1.34 -0.03 -15.16
N ILE A 125 -2.65 0.10 -14.92
CA ILE A 125 -3.38 1.35 -15.08
C ILE A 125 -3.13 2.26 -13.89
N SER A 126 -2.59 3.46 -14.14
CA SER A 126 -2.29 4.44 -13.10
C SER A 126 -2.67 5.85 -13.56
N HIS A 127 -2.67 6.82 -12.63
CA HIS A 127 -2.92 8.24 -12.92
C HIS A 127 -4.22 8.49 -13.71
N VAL A 128 -5.28 7.74 -13.37
CA VAL A 128 -6.59 7.88 -14.03
C VAL A 128 -7.19 9.22 -13.68
N SER A 129 -7.63 9.95 -14.70
CA SER A 129 -8.31 11.23 -14.54
C SER A 129 -9.28 11.49 -15.70
N TRP A 130 -10.32 12.27 -15.46
CA TRP A 130 -11.20 12.75 -16.52
C TRP A 130 -10.59 13.98 -17.20
N LEU A 131 -10.43 13.91 -18.52
CA LEU A 131 -10.06 15.08 -19.32
C LEU A 131 -11.26 16.00 -19.56
N ASN A 132 -12.40 15.41 -19.77
CA ASN A 132 -13.72 16.03 -19.95
C ASN A 132 -14.81 14.97 -19.66
N ASN A 133 -16.07 15.27 -19.99
CA ASN A 133 -17.18 14.32 -19.74
C ASN A 133 -17.18 13.07 -20.64
N GLN A 134 -16.30 13.00 -21.64
CA GLN A 134 -16.25 11.91 -22.63
C GLN A 134 -14.91 11.18 -22.67
N ASP A 135 -13.84 11.79 -22.20
CA ASP A 135 -12.50 11.25 -22.33
C ASP A 135 -11.83 11.08 -20.97
N ILE A 136 -11.28 9.88 -20.76
CA ILE A 136 -10.51 9.52 -19.57
C ILE A 136 -9.04 9.37 -19.98
N CYS A 137 -8.16 9.94 -19.18
CA CYS A 137 -6.71 9.79 -19.32
C CYS A 137 -6.14 8.83 -18.28
N PHE A 138 -5.11 8.06 -18.63
CA PHE A 138 -4.42 7.14 -17.73
C PHE A 138 -3.02 6.81 -18.26
N THR A 139 -2.15 6.28 -17.39
CA THR A 139 -0.89 5.64 -17.82
C THR A 139 -1.05 4.13 -17.79
N ALA A 140 -0.44 3.45 -18.75
CA ALA A 140 -0.33 2.00 -18.78
C ALA A 140 0.78 1.55 -19.74
N LYS A 141 1.27 0.31 -19.57
CA LYS A 141 2.12 -0.36 -20.55
C LYS A 141 1.24 -1.22 -21.44
N LEU A 142 0.92 -0.73 -22.62
CA LEU A 142 0.07 -1.43 -23.59
C LEU A 142 0.87 -1.95 -24.79
N ASP A 143 1.20 -1.07 -25.72
CA ASP A 143 1.81 -1.41 -27.01
C ASP A 143 3.29 -0.99 -27.09
N SER A 144 3.94 -0.78 -25.95
CA SER A 144 5.33 -0.32 -25.85
C SER A 144 6.07 -1.01 -24.70
N ASP A 145 7.40 -0.92 -24.70
CA ASP A 145 8.23 -1.47 -23.61
C ASP A 145 8.09 -0.72 -22.29
N PHE A 146 7.53 0.49 -22.32
CA PHE A 146 7.39 1.38 -21.18
C PHE A 146 5.96 1.92 -21.06
N ALA A 147 5.55 2.25 -19.84
CA ALA A 147 4.27 2.92 -19.61
C ALA A 147 4.21 4.25 -20.36
N GLN A 148 3.07 4.50 -21.00
CA GLN A 148 2.76 5.74 -21.73
C GLN A 148 1.46 6.34 -21.21
N ALA A 149 1.23 7.62 -21.44
CA ALA A 149 -0.05 8.25 -21.21
C ALA A 149 -0.98 8.03 -22.41
N PHE A 150 -2.23 7.69 -22.10
CA PHE A 150 -3.30 7.45 -23.08
C PHE A 150 -4.53 8.28 -22.71
N SER A 151 -5.38 8.55 -23.70
CA SER A 151 -6.79 8.89 -23.48
C SER A 151 -7.68 7.84 -24.12
N ILE A 152 -8.86 7.62 -23.52
CA ILE A 152 -9.91 6.74 -24.07
C ILE A 152 -11.25 7.48 -24.06
N ASN A 153 -11.95 7.46 -25.19
CA ASN A 153 -13.28 8.00 -25.30
C ASN A 153 -14.30 6.96 -24.82
N ILE A 154 -15.20 7.33 -23.89
CA ILE A 154 -16.15 6.39 -23.28
C ILE A 154 -17.27 5.95 -24.21
N ALA A 155 -17.61 6.73 -25.24
CA ALA A 155 -18.69 6.41 -26.16
C ALA A 155 -18.30 5.31 -27.15
N ASP A 156 -17.19 5.51 -27.88
CA ASP A 156 -16.72 4.62 -28.94
C ASP A 156 -15.55 3.71 -28.54
N GLY A 157 -14.96 3.91 -27.35
CA GLY A 157 -13.81 3.16 -26.87
C GLY A 157 -12.50 3.48 -27.62
N LYS A 158 -12.47 4.53 -28.41
CA LYS A 158 -11.27 4.93 -29.16
C LYS A 158 -10.18 5.37 -28.22
N ARG A 159 -9.04 4.68 -28.28
CA ARG A 159 -7.84 4.98 -27.51
C ARG A 159 -6.86 5.80 -28.33
N THR A 160 -6.28 6.83 -27.71
CA THR A 160 -5.23 7.66 -28.30
C THR A 160 -4.02 7.68 -27.38
N GLN A 161 -2.84 7.37 -27.91
CA GLN A 161 -1.59 7.48 -27.15
C GLN A 161 -1.14 8.95 -27.15
N LEU A 162 -0.94 9.49 -25.95
CA LEU A 162 -0.61 10.91 -25.74
C LEU A 162 0.90 11.16 -25.67
N THR A 163 1.69 10.17 -25.28
CA THR A 163 3.15 10.29 -25.10
C THR A 163 3.89 9.16 -25.82
N HIS A 164 5.17 9.44 -26.16
CA HIS A 164 6.09 8.45 -26.77
C HIS A 164 7.45 8.54 -26.09
N SER A 165 7.47 8.38 -24.76
CA SER A 165 8.72 8.36 -23.98
C SER A 165 9.46 7.07 -24.17
N THR A 166 10.78 7.17 -24.36
CA THR A 166 11.69 6.01 -24.45
C THR A 166 12.12 5.46 -23.10
N SER A 167 11.76 6.13 -22.00
CA SER A 167 12.08 5.71 -20.63
C SER A 167 10.85 5.58 -19.74
N GLY A 168 9.65 5.68 -20.33
CA GLY A 168 8.37 5.58 -19.62
C GLY A 168 7.87 6.92 -19.06
N VAL A 169 6.59 6.96 -18.79
CA VAL A 169 5.90 8.08 -18.13
C VAL A 169 5.66 7.70 -16.68
N LEU A 170 6.20 8.50 -15.76
CA LEU A 170 6.07 8.27 -14.31
C LEU A 170 4.82 8.91 -13.75
N SER A 171 4.50 10.12 -14.22
CA SER A 171 3.26 10.83 -13.94
C SER A 171 2.97 11.84 -15.04
N PHE A 172 1.73 12.28 -15.16
CA PHE A 172 1.34 13.25 -16.18
C PHE A 172 0.10 14.04 -15.76
N ALA A 173 -0.11 15.15 -16.46
CA ALA A 173 -1.36 15.91 -16.44
C ALA A 173 -1.74 16.32 -17.86
N VAL A 174 -3.04 16.43 -18.12
CA VAL A 174 -3.60 16.89 -19.39
C VAL A 174 -4.63 17.97 -19.14
N ALA A 175 -4.44 19.13 -19.72
CA ALA A 175 -5.44 20.21 -19.71
C ALA A 175 -5.17 21.19 -20.87
N ALA A 176 -6.19 21.88 -21.34
CA ALA A 176 -6.07 22.96 -22.34
C ALA A 176 -5.19 22.57 -23.54
N ASN A 177 -5.37 21.38 -24.09
CA ASN A 177 -4.61 20.82 -25.21
C ASN A 177 -3.10 20.66 -24.94
N LYS A 178 -2.69 20.60 -23.69
CA LYS A 178 -1.30 20.31 -23.25
C LYS A 178 -1.24 19.00 -22.48
N VAL A 179 -0.15 18.26 -22.74
CA VAL A 179 0.28 17.12 -21.94
C VAL A 179 1.60 17.51 -21.31
N VAL A 180 1.68 17.49 -19.99
CA VAL A 180 2.91 17.68 -19.21
C VAL A 180 3.18 16.39 -18.48
N TYR A 181 4.41 15.88 -18.54
CA TYR A 181 4.70 14.57 -17.97
C TYR A 181 6.14 14.42 -17.47
N TYR A 182 6.31 13.67 -16.39
CA TYR A 182 7.59 13.22 -15.89
C TYR A 182 8.01 11.91 -16.55
N THR A 183 9.31 11.79 -16.78
CA THR A 183 9.96 10.58 -17.30
C THR A 183 11.30 10.39 -16.60
N LEU A 184 11.84 9.18 -16.63
CA LEU A 184 13.22 8.94 -16.16
C LEU A 184 14.20 9.70 -17.05
N ALA A 185 15.22 10.29 -16.45
CA ALA A 185 16.28 10.96 -17.20
C ALA A 185 17.10 9.94 -18.00
N SER A 186 17.27 10.21 -19.28
CA SER A 186 17.85 9.26 -20.26
C SER A 186 19.30 8.83 -19.99
N ALA A 187 20.00 9.49 -19.10
CA ALA A 187 21.43 9.23 -18.86
C ALA A 187 21.75 7.88 -18.20
N THR A 188 20.73 7.15 -17.74
CA THR A 188 20.94 5.94 -16.93
C THR A 188 20.55 4.63 -17.63
N ASN A 189 20.02 4.67 -18.85
CA ASN A 189 19.34 3.50 -19.43
C ASN A 189 20.01 2.82 -20.63
N SER A 190 21.24 3.18 -20.97
CA SER A 190 21.98 2.45 -22.01
C SER A 190 22.66 1.20 -21.44
N ARG A 191 21.85 0.26 -20.89
CA ARG A 191 22.40 -1.08 -20.57
C ARG A 191 22.40 -1.94 -21.81
N PRO A 192 23.55 -2.50 -22.23
CA PRO A 192 23.54 -3.56 -23.21
C PRO A 192 22.79 -4.76 -22.62
N ARG A 193 21.60 -5.06 -23.15
CA ARG A 193 20.74 -6.15 -22.64
C ARG A 193 21.26 -7.55 -22.93
N ASP A 194 22.27 -7.70 -23.77
CA ASP A 194 22.69 -8.98 -24.36
C ASP A 194 24.15 -9.38 -24.09
N VAL A 195 24.73 -9.00 -22.95
CA VAL A 195 25.98 -9.56 -22.52
C VAL A 195 25.74 -10.75 -21.58
N GLY A 196 26.47 -11.85 -21.76
CA GLY A 196 26.35 -13.06 -20.95
C GLY A 196 26.80 -12.90 -19.49
N TRP A 197 27.10 -11.68 -19.06
CA TRP A 197 27.51 -11.33 -17.68
C TRP A 197 26.96 -9.97 -17.30
N ARG A 198 26.81 -9.75 -15.99
CA ARG A 198 26.43 -8.44 -15.41
C ARG A 198 27.32 -8.13 -14.23
N SER A 199 27.54 -6.84 -13.98
CA SER A 199 28.14 -6.40 -12.72
C SER A 199 27.17 -6.72 -11.58
N PHE A 200 27.63 -7.47 -10.57
CA PHE A 200 26.81 -7.80 -9.40
C PHE A 200 26.50 -6.57 -8.57
N GLY A 201 27.46 -5.62 -8.49
CA GLY A 201 27.21 -4.33 -7.84
C GLY A 201 26.10 -3.53 -8.51
N GLU A 202 26.05 -3.52 -9.87
CA GLU A 202 24.94 -2.89 -10.60
C GLU A 202 23.61 -3.65 -10.45
N LEU A 203 23.65 -4.93 -10.16
CA LEU A 203 22.44 -5.72 -9.90
C LEU A 203 21.85 -5.38 -8.52
N ILE A 204 22.72 -5.18 -7.53
CA ILE A 204 22.31 -4.82 -6.15
C ILE A 204 21.95 -3.34 -6.06
N GLU A 205 22.73 -2.48 -6.72
CA GLU A 205 22.55 -1.01 -6.71
C GLU A 205 22.44 -0.47 -8.15
N PRO A 206 21.32 -0.70 -8.84
CA PRO A 206 21.15 -0.19 -10.19
C PRO A 206 21.22 1.34 -10.20
N ASP A 207 22.24 1.88 -10.87
CA ASP A 207 22.46 3.33 -11.09
C ASP A 207 22.75 4.17 -9.84
N GLY A 208 23.26 3.57 -8.75
CA GLY A 208 23.41 4.29 -7.48
C GLY A 208 22.06 4.78 -6.94
N SER A 209 20.96 4.28 -7.51
CA SER A 209 19.59 4.61 -7.09
C SER A 209 19.12 3.67 -6.01
N ALA A 210 20.07 3.02 -5.33
CA ALA A 210 19.85 2.09 -4.26
C ALA A 210 18.39 1.96 -3.81
N ALA A 211 17.99 0.87 -3.30
CA ALA A 211 16.64 0.50 -2.87
C ALA A 211 15.83 1.59 -2.10
N HIS A 212 16.36 2.78 -1.90
CA HIS A 212 15.76 3.87 -1.14
C HIS A 212 15.90 5.27 -1.79
N GLY A 213 16.38 5.37 -3.03
CA GLY A 213 16.55 6.68 -3.71
C GLY A 213 15.40 7.04 -4.65
N SER A 214 14.95 8.27 -4.58
CA SER A 214 14.02 8.82 -5.59
C SER A 214 14.66 8.78 -6.98
N PRO A 215 13.91 8.45 -8.06
CA PRO A 215 14.47 8.37 -9.41
C PRO A 215 14.92 9.74 -9.91
N LEU A 216 15.95 9.75 -10.76
CA LEU A 216 16.30 10.93 -11.54
C LEU A 216 15.24 11.16 -12.61
N VAL A 217 14.62 12.34 -12.61
CA VAL A 217 13.49 12.66 -13.48
C VAL A 217 13.73 13.92 -14.32
N GLU A 218 13.06 13.94 -15.47
CA GLU A 218 12.94 15.08 -16.36
C GLU A 218 11.46 15.36 -16.65
N LEU A 219 11.14 16.63 -16.88
CA LEU A 219 9.77 17.08 -17.18
C LEU A 219 9.68 17.54 -18.63
N PHE A 220 8.62 17.10 -19.29
CA PHE A 220 8.35 17.43 -20.69
C PHE A 220 6.95 18.02 -20.88
N VAL A 221 6.79 18.82 -21.93
CA VAL A 221 5.49 19.32 -22.41
C VAL A 221 5.33 19.07 -23.90
N LYS A 222 4.11 18.73 -24.30
CA LYS A 222 3.69 18.69 -25.71
C LYS A 222 2.23 19.12 -25.88
N SER A 223 1.83 19.43 -27.11
CA SER A 223 0.41 19.55 -27.43
C SER A 223 -0.21 18.16 -27.59
N THR A 224 -1.48 17.99 -27.21
CA THR A 224 -2.20 16.71 -27.36
C THR A 224 -2.17 16.17 -28.79
N ASN A 225 -2.25 17.06 -29.77
CA ASN A 225 -2.21 16.74 -31.20
C ASN A 225 -0.80 16.91 -31.82
N GLY A 226 0.22 17.25 -31.01
CA GLY A 226 1.58 17.48 -31.48
C GLY A 226 2.43 16.22 -31.36
N GLU A 227 3.36 16.00 -32.29
CA GLU A 227 4.26 14.85 -32.28
C GLU A 227 5.49 15.06 -31.39
N GLN A 228 6.00 16.30 -31.33
CA GLN A 228 7.24 16.62 -30.59
C GLN A 228 6.97 17.05 -29.16
N SER A 229 7.72 16.44 -28.24
CA SER A 229 7.81 16.84 -26.84
C SER A 229 8.98 17.81 -26.67
N ARG A 230 8.76 18.84 -25.87
CA ARG A 230 9.82 19.78 -25.45
C ARG A 230 10.13 19.56 -23.99
N ARG A 231 11.40 19.44 -23.66
CA ARG A 231 11.90 19.39 -22.29
C ARG A 231 11.64 20.74 -21.59
N ILE A 232 11.17 20.70 -20.37
CA ILE A 232 11.08 21.87 -19.49
C ILE A 232 12.48 22.19 -18.96
N ASP A 233 12.80 23.48 -18.91
CA ASP A 233 14.07 23.96 -18.39
C ASP A 233 14.13 23.90 -16.86
N MET A 234 14.12 22.65 -16.39
CA MET A 234 14.35 22.29 -15.00
C MET A 234 15.54 21.34 -14.92
N PRO A 235 16.44 21.52 -13.95
CA PRO A 235 17.51 20.55 -13.72
C PRO A 235 16.98 19.14 -13.52
N VAL A 236 17.69 18.17 -14.08
CA VAL A 236 17.49 16.77 -13.72
C VAL A 236 17.70 16.62 -12.23
N SER A 237 16.75 16.04 -11.54
CA SER A 237 16.79 15.95 -10.08
C SER A 237 16.16 14.64 -9.61
N ARG A 238 16.56 14.19 -8.44
CA ARG A 238 15.87 13.10 -7.75
C ARG A 238 14.56 13.64 -7.18
N LEU A 239 13.45 13.00 -7.52
CA LEU A 239 12.13 13.43 -7.06
C LEU A 239 11.27 12.20 -6.77
N SER A 240 10.81 12.05 -5.53
CA SER A 240 9.93 10.96 -5.16
C SER A 240 8.58 11.06 -5.87
N GLN A 241 7.87 9.94 -6.00
CA GLN A 241 6.56 9.89 -6.67
C GLN A 241 5.57 10.90 -6.07
N THR A 242 5.61 11.12 -4.77
CA THR A 242 4.74 12.08 -4.06
C THR A 242 4.86 13.49 -4.62
N PHE A 243 6.05 13.88 -5.07
CA PHE A 243 6.33 15.21 -5.62
C PHE A 243 6.29 15.27 -7.16
N GLN A 244 6.09 14.15 -7.85
CA GLN A 244 5.94 14.12 -9.30
C GLN A 244 4.52 14.53 -9.72
N ARG A 245 3.98 15.58 -9.12
CA ARG A 245 2.64 16.12 -9.37
C ARG A 245 2.69 17.31 -10.30
N ILE A 246 1.66 17.47 -11.12
CA ILE A 246 1.57 18.49 -12.15
C ILE A 246 0.15 19.04 -12.15
N TRP A 247 0.02 20.36 -12.05
CA TRP A 247 -1.27 21.07 -12.14
C TRP A 247 -1.20 22.11 -13.26
N ILE A 248 -1.89 21.86 -14.36
CA ILE A 248 -1.92 22.75 -15.51
C ILE A 248 -3.02 23.80 -15.31
N ALA A 249 -2.69 25.06 -15.55
CA ALA A 249 -3.67 26.15 -15.52
C ALA A 249 -4.74 25.95 -16.61
N PRO A 250 -6.02 26.34 -16.38
CA PRO A 250 -7.10 26.24 -17.36
C PRO A 250 -6.80 26.94 -18.70
N THR A 251 -5.95 27.96 -18.66
CA THR A 251 -5.49 28.68 -19.88
C THR A 251 -4.47 27.91 -20.71
N GLY A 252 -3.86 26.83 -20.16
CA GLY A 252 -2.77 26.08 -20.80
C GLY A 252 -1.45 26.83 -20.92
N ASN A 253 -1.33 28.03 -20.33
CA ASN A 253 -0.11 28.83 -20.39
C ASN A 253 0.90 28.48 -19.32
N TYR A 254 0.43 28.01 -18.16
CA TYR A 254 1.26 27.72 -16.99
C TYR A 254 0.96 26.35 -16.40
N ALA A 255 1.91 25.80 -15.70
CA ALA A 255 1.74 24.66 -14.81
C ALA A 255 2.49 24.88 -13.50
N ILE A 256 2.03 24.21 -12.46
CA ILE A 256 2.75 24.09 -11.18
C ILE A 256 3.27 22.67 -11.04
N SER A 257 4.46 22.53 -10.51
CA SER A 257 5.02 21.26 -10.06
C SER A 257 6.01 21.50 -8.93
N PHE A 258 6.63 20.44 -8.43
CA PHE A 258 7.66 20.52 -7.41
C PHE A 258 9.05 20.35 -8.00
N ARG A 259 10.03 20.88 -7.29
CA ARG A 259 11.45 20.64 -7.51
C ARG A 259 12.17 20.60 -6.17
N PRO A 260 13.21 19.77 -6.00
CA PRO A 260 14.13 19.93 -4.89
C PRO A 260 14.70 21.34 -4.88
N ALA A 261 14.81 21.94 -3.73
CA ALA A 261 15.38 23.30 -3.59
C ALA A 261 16.87 23.27 -3.98
N ALA A 262 17.21 23.96 -5.05
CA ALA A 262 18.58 23.94 -5.61
C ALA A 262 19.58 24.76 -4.80
N SER A 263 19.11 25.67 -3.97
CA SER A 263 19.92 26.45 -3.03
C SER A 263 19.04 26.84 -1.86
N TRP A 264 19.59 26.73 -0.66
CA TRP A 264 18.95 27.22 0.55
C TRP A 264 19.22 28.70 0.67
N SER A 265 18.17 29.48 0.78
CA SER A 265 18.34 30.81 1.38
C SER A 265 18.71 30.61 2.85
N SER A 266 19.66 31.39 3.35
CA SER A 266 19.98 31.40 4.79
C SER A 266 18.72 31.56 5.68
N ASP A 267 17.73 32.24 5.12
CA ASP A 267 16.45 32.53 5.80
C ASP A 267 15.56 31.30 5.99
N TRP A 268 15.79 30.24 5.22
CA TRP A 268 15.01 28.99 5.35
C TRP A 268 15.36 28.17 6.59
N ALA A 269 16.51 28.42 7.20
CA ALA A 269 16.88 27.82 8.49
C ALA A 269 15.98 28.28 9.64
N ASP A 270 15.28 29.41 9.48
CA ASP A 270 14.42 29.98 10.49
C ASP A 270 13.03 29.29 10.57
N TYR A 271 12.61 28.56 9.51
CA TYR A 271 11.32 27.84 9.54
C TYR A 271 11.35 26.72 10.58
N LYS A 272 10.39 26.76 11.49
CA LYS A 272 10.20 25.73 12.51
C LYS A 272 9.46 24.55 11.90
N ILE A 273 10.21 23.56 11.47
CA ILE A 273 9.64 22.35 10.90
C ILE A 273 9.80 21.25 11.96
N PRO A 274 8.74 20.88 12.72
CA PRO A 274 8.81 19.78 13.67
C PRO A 274 9.00 18.46 12.92
N HIS A 275 9.36 17.41 13.64
CA HIS A 275 9.60 16.06 13.13
C HIS A 275 10.87 15.76 12.38
N TYR A 276 11.69 16.74 12.04
CA TYR A 276 12.99 16.36 11.49
C TYR A 276 13.86 15.59 12.48
N GLU A 277 13.65 15.78 13.79
CA GLU A 277 14.40 15.03 14.81
C GLU A 277 14.06 13.52 14.83
N LEU A 278 12.80 13.14 14.59
CA LEU A 278 12.37 11.74 14.51
C LEU A 278 13.02 10.99 13.32
N PHE A 279 13.30 11.72 12.25
CA PHE A 279 13.96 11.18 11.06
C PHE A 279 15.42 11.61 10.92
N GLY A 280 16.03 12.19 11.98
CA GLY A 280 17.43 12.65 11.97
C GLY A 280 17.65 13.98 11.27
N TYR A 281 16.62 14.71 10.91
CA TYR A 281 16.72 15.99 10.23
C TYR A 281 17.01 17.13 11.22
N SER A 282 18.14 17.78 11.10
CA SER A 282 18.49 18.98 11.87
C SER A 282 18.74 20.16 10.94
N PRO A 283 18.10 21.31 11.16
CA PRO A 283 18.36 22.53 10.38
C PRO A 283 19.84 22.91 10.32
N ASP A 284 20.58 22.71 11.40
CA ASP A 284 22.00 23.07 11.51
C ASP A 284 22.92 22.23 10.59
N LYS A 285 22.52 20.99 10.30
CA LYS A 285 23.26 20.11 9.38
C LYS A 285 23.07 20.47 7.92
N MET A 286 21.99 21.19 7.61
CA MET A 286 21.63 21.60 6.25
C MET A 286 22.38 22.85 5.80
N ALA A 287 22.87 23.67 6.71
CA ALA A 287 23.74 24.82 6.42
C ALA A 287 25.12 24.42 5.87
N GLY A 288 25.49 23.13 5.94
CA GLY A 288 26.79 22.62 5.50
C GLY A 288 26.95 22.39 3.99
N GLY A 289 25.90 22.62 3.18
CA GLY A 289 26.03 22.60 1.70
C GLY A 289 26.16 21.22 1.05
N ASP A 290 25.89 20.13 1.74
CA ASP A 290 25.87 18.78 1.14
C ASP A 290 24.52 18.50 0.47
N TYR A 291 24.40 18.94 -0.79
CA TYR A 291 23.20 18.77 -1.62
C TYR A 291 22.95 17.33 -2.10
N THR A 292 23.82 16.40 -1.75
CA THR A 292 23.66 14.99 -2.07
C THR A 292 22.92 14.25 -0.97
N SER A 293 22.72 14.88 0.19
CA SER A 293 22.00 14.26 1.27
C SER A 293 20.48 14.17 0.97
N PRO A 294 19.82 13.07 1.31
CA PRO A 294 18.37 12.91 1.13
C PRO A 294 17.53 13.93 1.88
N GLU A 295 18.05 14.51 2.94
CA GLU A 295 17.39 15.57 3.69
C GLU A 295 17.18 16.81 2.80
N VAL A 296 18.17 17.14 1.99
CA VAL A 296 18.07 18.23 1.01
C VAL A 296 17.21 17.82 -0.18
N GLN A 297 17.28 16.57 -0.62
CA GLN A 297 16.46 16.06 -1.73
C GLN A 297 14.96 16.01 -1.39
N ASN A 298 14.62 15.90 -0.12
CA ASN A 298 13.23 15.88 0.34
C ASN A 298 12.64 17.27 0.58
N ARG A 299 13.43 18.35 0.58
CA ARG A 299 12.90 19.70 0.62
C ARG A 299 12.62 20.19 -0.78
N THR A 300 11.34 20.34 -1.03
CA THR A 300 10.84 20.76 -2.33
C THR A 300 10.32 22.19 -2.26
N GLN A 301 10.22 22.77 -3.44
CA GLN A 301 9.72 24.11 -3.65
C GLN A 301 8.77 24.06 -4.83
N TYR A 302 7.66 24.77 -4.73
CA TYR A 302 6.75 24.96 -5.85
C TYR A 302 7.44 25.72 -6.99
N GLN A 303 7.28 25.19 -8.21
CA GLN A 303 7.79 25.79 -9.45
C GLN A 303 6.64 26.24 -10.32
N LEU A 304 6.71 27.49 -10.82
CA LEU A 304 5.86 27.98 -11.88
C LEU A 304 6.54 27.69 -13.22
N ILE A 305 5.88 26.97 -14.09
CA ILE A 305 6.36 26.55 -15.41
C ILE A 305 5.58 27.30 -16.48
N ASP A 306 6.26 28.04 -17.34
CA ASP A 306 5.66 28.65 -18.53
C ASP A 306 5.62 27.61 -19.67
N LEU A 307 4.44 27.07 -19.96
CA LEU A 307 4.25 26.04 -20.98
C LEU A 307 4.42 26.54 -22.43
N ARG A 308 4.51 27.86 -22.66
CA ARG A 308 4.74 28.47 -23.98
C ARG A 308 6.20 28.36 -24.40
N ASN A 309 7.13 28.53 -23.47
CA ASN A 309 8.58 28.53 -23.73
C ASN A 309 9.35 27.43 -22.97
N GLY A 310 8.73 26.79 -21.97
CA GLY A 310 9.35 25.74 -21.15
C GLY A 310 10.21 26.26 -20.01
N ALA A 311 10.20 27.56 -19.75
CA ALA A 311 10.95 28.14 -18.61
C ALA A 311 10.27 27.79 -17.29
N ALA A 312 11.07 27.49 -16.27
CA ALA A 312 10.59 27.23 -14.91
C ALA A 312 11.31 28.16 -13.92
N LYS A 313 10.55 28.63 -12.93
CA LYS A 313 11.07 29.43 -11.82
C LYS A 313 10.36 29.09 -10.51
N PRO A 314 10.97 29.37 -9.36
CA PRO A 314 10.26 29.26 -8.08
C PRO A 314 8.93 30.07 -8.12
N LEU A 315 7.85 29.47 -7.62
CA LEU A 315 6.56 30.16 -7.49
C LEU A 315 6.62 31.23 -6.39
N LEU A 316 7.29 30.89 -5.29
CA LEU A 316 7.54 31.78 -4.14
C LEU A 316 8.88 31.42 -3.47
N ASN A 317 9.45 32.35 -2.73
CA ASN A 317 10.73 32.14 -2.00
C ASN A 317 10.46 31.52 -0.61
N ALA A 318 9.93 30.30 -0.60
CA ALA A 318 9.73 29.53 0.62
C ALA A 318 9.73 28.03 0.27
N PRO A 319 10.06 27.13 1.23
CA PRO A 319 9.92 25.69 1.02
C PRO A 319 8.45 25.28 0.98
N SER A 320 8.15 24.16 0.33
CA SER A 320 6.88 23.48 0.54
C SER A 320 6.84 22.93 1.98
N GLY A 321 5.65 22.73 2.51
CA GLY A 321 5.46 22.08 3.78
C GLY A 321 5.86 20.61 3.72
N PHE A 322 5.91 19.96 4.86
CA PHE A 322 6.31 18.57 4.98
C PHE A 322 5.14 17.58 4.91
N LEU A 323 3.92 18.08 4.97
CA LEU A 323 2.72 17.24 5.00
C LEU A 323 2.59 16.37 3.74
N ALA A 324 3.07 16.86 2.59
CA ALA A 324 3.11 16.10 1.35
C ALA A 324 3.94 14.80 1.43
N GLN A 325 4.90 14.70 2.35
CA GLN A 325 5.69 13.48 2.55
C GLN A 325 4.97 12.44 3.41
N ASN A 326 4.07 12.88 4.30
CA ASN A 326 3.44 12.03 5.30
C ASN A 326 1.99 11.67 4.99
N TYR A 327 1.66 11.38 3.71
CA TYR A 327 0.35 10.88 3.27
C TYR A 327 -0.72 11.92 2.96
N THR A 328 -0.43 13.22 3.08
CA THR A 328 -1.37 14.24 2.66
C THR A 328 -0.87 14.93 1.39
N PRO A 329 -1.58 14.78 0.28
CA PRO A 329 -1.17 15.42 -0.96
C PRO A 329 -1.36 16.92 -0.88
N ALA A 330 -0.38 17.66 -1.40
CA ALA A 330 -0.55 19.08 -1.64
C ALA A 330 -1.68 19.33 -2.65
N VAL A 331 -2.49 20.33 -2.40
CA VAL A 331 -3.59 20.75 -3.28
C VAL A 331 -3.23 22.06 -3.97
N VAL A 332 -3.38 22.10 -5.29
CA VAL A 332 -3.20 23.31 -6.10
C VAL A 332 -4.50 23.59 -6.84
N PHE A 333 -5.02 24.77 -6.66
CA PHE A 333 -6.23 25.24 -7.32
C PHE A 333 -5.93 26.42 -8.25
N TRP A 334 -6.44 26.38 -9.47
CA TRP A 334 -6.34 27.44 -10.45
C TRP A 334 -7.70 28.14 -10.62
N PRO A 335 -7.82 29.44 -10.31
CA PRO A 335 -8.95 30.22 -10.80
C PRO A 335 -9.06 30.15 -12.32
N SER A 336 -10.26 30.22 -12.84
CA SER A 336 -10.55 30.04 -14.29
C SER A 336 -9.83 31.02 -15.20
N ASP A 337 -9.49 32.21 -14.71
CA ASP A 337 -8.75 33.23 -15.45
C ASP A 337 -7.24 32.99 -15.51
N GLY A 338 -6.72 32.07 -14.67
CA GLY A 338 -5.31 31.69 -14.61
C GLY A 338 -4.35 32.82 -14.22
N LYS A 339 -4.84 33.90 -13.58
CA LYS A 339 -4.00 35.03 -13.16
C LYS A 339 -3.34 34.81 -11.81
N SER A 340 -3.94 34.02 -10.97
CA SER A 340 -3.39 33.59 -9.69
C SER A 340 -3.43 32.07 -9.56
N VAL A 341 -2.75 31.54 -8.57
CA VAL A 341 -2.80 30.14 -8.16
C VAL A 341 -2.92 30.07 -6.66
N ILE A 342 -3.74 29.16 -6.17
CA ILE A 342 -3.87 28.85 -4.75
C ILE A 342 -3.16 27.52 -4.48
N VAL A 343 -2.25 27.51 -3.52
CA VAL A 343 -1.48 26.33 -3.12
C VAL A 343 -1.65 26.07 -1.64
N SER A 344 -1.74 24.81 -1.28
CA SER A 344 -1.66 24.34 0.10
C SER A 344 -0.23 23.90 0.43
N ASP A 345 0.01 23.49 1.67
CA ASP A 345 1.28 22.89 2.13
C ASP A 345 2.50 23.72 1.69
N THR A 346 2.47 25.02 1.92
CA THR A 346 3.60 25.92 1.63
C THR A 346 3.90 26.82 2.80
N PHE A 347 5.17 26.98 3.13
CA PHE A 347 5.58 28.08 3.99
C PHE A 347 5.47 29.41 3.23
N LEU A 348 5.37 30.51 3.96
CA LEU A 348 5.28 31.85 3.41
C LEU A 348 6.62 32.57 3.50
N PRO A 349 7.00 33.41 2.51
CA PRO A 349 8.27 34.16 2.54
C PRO A 349 8.41 35.02 3.82
N LEU A 350 9.65 35.09 4.36
CA LEU A 350 9.99 35.82 5.59
C LEU A 350 10.49 37.26 5.32
N ASP A 351 10.14 37.81 4.18
CA ASP A 351 10.58 39.13 3.70
C ASP A 351 9.55 40.25 3.92
N THR A 352 8.66 40.11 4.89
CA THR A 352 7.56 41.06 5.12
C THR A 352 8.02 42.41 5.71
N GLY A 353 9.20 42.48 6.25
CA GLY A 353 9.68 43.67 7.02
C GLY A 353 9.06 43.75 8.42
N ASP A 354 8.10 42.92 8.77
CA ASP A 354 7.48 42.82 10.10
C ASP A 354 7.93 41.54 10.82
N GLN A 355 8.62 41.70 11.94
CA GLN A 355 9.17 40.58 12.73
C GLN A 355 8.07 39.66 13.28
N GLN A 356 6.92 40.23 13.69
CA GLN A 356 5.84 39.45 14.25
C GLN A 356 5.20 38.55 13.18
N THR A 357 4.94 39.10 12.00
CA THR A 357 4.42 38.34 10.85
C THR A 357 5.41 37.25 10.42
N ASN A 358 6.71 37.59 10.31
CA ASN A 358 7.73 36.61 9.96
C ASN A 358 7.81 35.49 11.00
N HIS A 359 7.73 35.82 12.29
CA HIS A 359 7.71 34.81 13.35
C HIS A 359 6.51 33.87 13.22
N GLN A 360 5.31 34.38 12.90
CA GLN A 360 4.14 33.54 12.65
C GLN A 360 4.34 32.61 11.44
N ARG A 361 4.88 33.14 10.34
CA ARG A 361 5.20 32.38 9.12
C ARG A 361 6.25 31.29 9.31
N GLN A 362 7.10 31.40 10.30
CA GLN A 362 8.05 30.36 10.69
C GLN A 362 7.40 29.13 11.33
N LEU A 363 6.23 29.28 11.91
CA LEU A 363 5.64 28.27 12.78
C LEU A 363 4.93 27.13 12.04
N GLY A 364 4.54 27.31 10.79
CA GLY A 364 3.86 26.26 10.01
C GLY A 364 3.52 26.66 8.58
N PRO A 365 3.11 25.70 7.76
CA PRO A 365 2.64 25.94 6.40
C PRO A 365 1.27 26.62 6.40
N ALA A 366 0.88 27.10 5.23
CA ALA A 366 -0.38 27.79 5.01
C ALA A 366 -0.97 27.44 3.63
N ILE A 367 -2.26 27.72 3.46
CA ILE A 367 -2.87 27.89 2.16
C ILE A 367 -2.65 29.33 1.74
N ALA A 368 -2.12 29.54 0.54
CA ALA A 368 -1.83 30.87 0.02
C ALA A 368 -2.25 31.03 -1.43
N GLU A 369 -2.68 32.25 -1.77
CA GLU A 369 -2.88 32.70 -3.14
C GLU A 369 -1.64 33.47 -3.60
N ILE A 370 -1.16 33.16 -4.81
CA ILE A 370 -0.04 33.82 -5.45
C ILE A 370 -0.52 34.48 -6.74
N ASP A 371 -0.45 35.79 -6.83
CA ASP A 371 -0.68 36.54 -8.07
C ASP A 371 0.52 36.40 -9.01
N LEU A 372 0.30 35.88 -10.21
CA LEU A 372 1.41 35.52 -11.11
C LEU A 372 2.09 36.73 -11.75
N ALA A 373 1.40 37.89 -11.86
CA ALA A 373 1.93 39.08 -12.47
C ALA A 373 2.85 39.85 -11.49
N SER A 374 2.40 40.03 -10.27
CA SER A 374 3.12 40.78 -9.22
C SER A 374 4.02 39.93 -8.35
N GLY A 375 3.75 38.60 -8.27
CA GLY A 375 4.38 37.71 -7.30
C GLY A 375 3.87 37.91 -5.87
N LYS A 376 2.80 38.70 -5.67
CA LYS A 376 2.25 38.94 -4.33
C LYS A 376 1.69 37.64 -3.76
N VAL A 377 2.14 37.28 -2.58
CA VAL A 377 1.65 36.16 -1.77
C VAL A 377 0.64 36.66 -0.77
N THR A 378 -0.55 36.07 -0.74
CA THR A 378 -1.63 36.40 0.19
C THR A 378 -2.04 35.14 0.94
N GLU A 379 -1.83 35.12 2.24
CA GLU A 379 -2.27 34.03 3.11
C GLU A 379 -3.79 33.94 3.14
N ILE A 380 -4.31 32.71 3.02
CA ILE A 380 -5.74 32.41 3.16
C ILE A 380 -6.01 31.93 4.57
N THR A 381 -5.29 30.91 5.02
CA THR A 381 -5.38 30.36 6.37
C THR A 381 -4.13 29.53 6.67
N PRO A 382 -3.66 29.52 7.94
CA PRO A 382 -2.67 28.55 8.38
C PRO A 382 -3.21 27.12 8.22
N GLU A 383 -2.32 26.18 7.95
CA GLU A 383 -2.64 24.77 7.94
C GLU A 383 -2.38 24.11 9.29
N PRO A 384 -3.15 23.05 9.62
CA PRO A 384 -2.88 22.26 10.80
C PRO A 384 -1.45 21.71 10.75
N TYR A 385 -0.78 21.77 11.85
CA TYR A 385 0.62 21.46 11.96
C TYR A 385 0.87 20.26 12.88
N ILE A 386 1.75 19.36 12.48
CA ILE A 386 2.13 18.21 13.30
C ILE A 386 3.16 18.66 14.32
N THR A 387 2.79 18.65 15.59
CA THR A 387 3.74 18.77 16.70
C THR A 387 4.13 17.38 17.21
N PRO A 388 5.26 17.22 17.92
CA PRO A 388 5.61 15.96 18.59
C PRO A 388 4.51 15.43 19.52
N GLU A 389 3.73 16.34 20.13
CA GLU A 389 2.60 15.97 20.99
C GLU A 389 1.38 15.50 20.19
N THR A 390 1.20 16.00 18.96
CA THR A 390 0.09 15.63 18.08
C THR A 390 0.43 14.46 17.13
N ASP A 391 1.70 14.12 17.00
CA ASP A 391 2.18 13.00 16.16
C ASP A 391 1.94 11.61 16.78
N ARG A 392 0.81 11.42 17.33
CA ARG A 392 0.43 10.08 17.81
C ARG A 392 -0.20 9.22 16.70
N GLY A 393 0.28 9.40 15.48
CA GLY A 393 -0.08 8.66 14.27
C GLY A 393 -0.81 9.51 13.23
N SER A 394 -0.53 9.30 11.96
CA SER A 394 -1.12 9.98 10.79
C SER A 394 -2.66 10.02 10.77
N ALA A 395 -3.31 9.13 11.53
CA ALA A 395 -4.76 9.09 11.71
C ALA A 395 -5.35 10.30 12.47
N ALA A 396 -4.52 11.08 13.18
CA ALA A 396 -5.01 12.20 14.00
C ALA A 396 -5.00 13.54 13.25
N LEU A 397 -4.42 13.58 12.03
CA LEU A 397 -4.27 14.81 11.28
C LEU A 397 -5.47 15.10 10.40
N GLU A 398 -5.92 16.34 10.48
CA GLU A 398 -6.81 16.94 9.51
C GLU A 398 -5.97 17.35 8.28
N HIS A 399 -6.34 16.88 7.09
CA HIS A 399 -5.69 17.22 5.84
C HIS A 399 -6.67 17.88 4.88
N ILE A 400 -6.15 18.68 3.95
CA ILE A 400 -6.94 19.35 2.93
C ILE A 400 -7.26 18.34 1.83
N VAL A 401 -8.53 18.16 1.52
CA VAL A 401 -8.99 17.29 0.45
C VAL A 401 -9.36 18.07 -0.81
N SER A 402 -9.93 19.27 -0.68
CA SER A 402 -10.22 20.11 -1.84
C SER A 402 -10.20 21.60 -1.53
N ILE A 403 -9.93 22.37 -2.58
CA ILE A 403 -10.10 23.82 -2.62
C ILE A 403 -11.01 24.14 -3.80
N GLU A 404 -12.13 24.79 -3.56
CA GLU A 404 -13.11 25.15 -4.59
C GLU A 404 -13.39 26.63 -4.54
N TRP A 405 -13.57 27.26 -5.70
CA TRP A 405 -13.92 28.67 -5.80
C TRP A 405 -15.21 28.87 -6.60
N ASP A 406 -16.22 29.41 -5.95
CA ASP A 406 -17.38 29.95 -6.63
C ASP A 406 -17.14 31.43 -6.98
N ALA A 407 -16.83 31.68 -8.24
CA ALA A 407 -16.55 33.04 -8.71
C ALA A 407 -17.78 33.99 -8.68
N LYS A 408 -19.01 33.46 -8.68
CA LYS A 408 -20.25 34.27 -8.61
C LYS A 408 -20.49 34.77 -7.19
N GLU A 409 -20.26 33.89 -6.23
CA GLU A 409 -20.40 34.20 -4.79
C GLU A 409 -19.14 34.81 -4.20
N ASN A 410 -18.00 34.84 -4.95
CA ASN A 410 -16.67 35.19 -4.46
C ASN A 410 -16.29 34.38 -3.20
N LEU A 411 -16.66 33.10 -3.21
CA LEU A 411 -16.54 32.20 -2.08
C LEU A 411 -15.51 31.11 -2.36
N LEU A 412 -14.47 31.04 -1.55
CA LEU A 412 -13.52 29.96 -1.53
C LEU A 412 -13.91 28.96 -0.42
N THR A 413 -14.06 27.69 -0.77
CA THR A 413 -14.32 26.60 0.18
C THR A 413 -13.11 25.71 0.26
N VAL A 414 -12.59 25.51 1.46
CA VAL A 414 -11.52 24.55 1.79
C VAL A 414 -12.15 23.39 2.54
N ARG A 415 -12.06 22.19 1.98
CA ARG A 415 -12.53 20.97 2.65
C ARG A 415 -11.37 20.22 3.26
N LYS A 416 -11.62 19.70 4.46
CA LYS A 416 -10.64 18.98 5.26
C LYS A 416 -11.21 17.66 5.75
N GLN A 417 -10.38 16.65 5.80
CA GLN A 417 -10.71 15.31 6.26
C GLN A 417 -9.78 14.90 7.39
N GLN A 418 -10.35 14.32 8.42
CA GLN A 418 -9.60 13.60 9.44
C GLN A 418 -10.06 12.14 9.44
N ARG A 419 -9.14 11.18 9.48
CA ARG A 419 -9.48 9.75 9.46
C ARG A 419 -10.48 9.42 10.57
N GLY A 420 -11.60 8.80 10.22
CA GLY A 420 -12.66 8.41 11.14
C GLY A 420 -13.59 9.55 11.58
N LYS A 421 -13.48 10.76 11.01
CA LYS A 421 -14.41 11.86 11.23
C LYS A 421 -15.12 12.28 9.95
N GLU A 422 -16.24 12.98 10.11
CA GLU A 422 -16.93 13.59 8.98
C GLU A 422 -16.08 14.70 8.34
N LEU A 423 -16.30 14.93 7.03
CA LEU A 423 -15.66 15.99 6.29
C LEU A 423 -16.00 17.37 6.89
N SER A 424 -14.99 18.17 7.18
CA SER A 424 -15.17 19.55 7.64
C SER A 424 -14.92 20.53 6.48
N SER A 425 -15.54 21.70 6.53
CA SER A 425 -15.38 22.74 5.51
C SER A 425 -15.17 24.11 6.14
N GLN A 426 -14.35 24.94 5.50
CA GLN A 426 -14.13 26.33 5.85
C GLN A 426 -14.41 27.20 4.62
N ALA A 427 -15.12 28.30 4.80
CA ALA A 427 -15.45 29.24 3.73
C ALA A 427 -14.70 30.57 3.93
N PHE A 428 -14.24 31.17 2.83
CA PHE A 428 -13.49 32.41 2.84
C PHE A 428 -13.97 33.34 1.74
N HIS A 429 -14.05 34.64 2.05
CA HIS A 429 -14.30 35.71 1.06
C HIS A 429 -13.08 36.61 0.92
N LYS A 430 -12.86 37.09 -0.28
CA LYS A 430 -11.80 38.07 -0.56
C LYS A 430 -12.38 39.50 -0.45
N VAL A 431 -11.94 40.24 0.56
CA VAL A 431 -12.35 41.62 0.83
C VAL A 431 -11.10 42.50 0.84
N ASP A 432 -11.08 43.55 0.02
CA ASP A 432 -9.95 44.48 -0.08
C ASP A 432 -8.60 43.80 -0.30
N GLY A 433 -8.62 42.70 -1.08
CA GLY A 433 -7.40 41.94 -1.40
C GLY A 433 -6.88 41.02 -0.30
N ALA A 434 -7.59 40.87 0.81
CA ALA A 434 -7.31 39.94 1.90
C ALA A 434 -8.42 38.88 2.02
N TRP A 435 -8.05 37.66 2.42
CA TRP A 435 -9.01 36.60 2.68
C TRP A 435 -9.56 36.68 4.10
N ARG A 436 -10.86 36.51 4.25
CA ARG A 436 -11.56 36.52 5.54
C ARG A 436 -12.45 35.30 5.65
N GLN A 437 -12.30 34.54 6.72
CA GLN A 437 -13.16 33.38 7.01
C GLN A 437 -14.59 33.83 7.33
N GLU A 438 -15.58 33.13 6.76
CA GLU A 438 -16.99 33.31 7.06
C GLU A 438 -17.47 32.12 7.92
N PRO A 439 -17.68 32.34 9.24
CA PRO A 439 -18.16 31.29 10.11
C PRO A 439 -19.59 30.85 9.78
N GLY A 440 -19.85 29.54 9.76
CA GLY A 440 -21.20 28.96 9.70
C GLY A 440 -21.76 28.72 8.29
N ARG A 441 -21.11 29.21 7.22
CA ARG A 441 -21.60 29.00 5.84
C ARG A 441 -21.08 27.72 5.18
N ALA A 442 -20.07 27.13 5.74
CA ALA A 442 -19.38 25.97 5.14
C ALA A 442 -20.23 24.68 5.14
N GLU A 443 -21.18 24.53 6.06
CA GLU A 443 -22.03 23.32 6.14
C GLU A 443 -23.06 23.25 4.99
N GLU A 444 -23.50 24.37 4.43
CA GLU A 444 -24.48 24.40 3.32
C GLU A 444 -23.88 23.99 1.95
N ALA A 445 -22.58 24.15 1.76
CA ALA A 445 -21.90 23.85 0.48
C ALA A 445 -21.68 22.36 0.21
N VAL A 446 -21.81 21.49 1.23
CA VAL A 446 -21.54 20.05 1.14
C VAL A 446 -22.62 19.26 0.39
N SER A 447 -23.82 19.83 0.12
CA SER A 447 -25.02 19.04 -0.18
C SER A 447 -25.44 18.88 -1.63
N LYS A 448 -24.58 19.11 -2.65
CA LYS A 448 -24.97 18.92 -4.06
C LYS A 448 -24.61 17.58 -4.68
N GLN A 449 -24.10 16.65 -3.93
CA GLN A 449 -23.80 15.31 -4.44
C GLN A 449 -25.07 14.43 -4.38
N GLU A 450 -25.76 14.25 -5.49
CA GLU A 450 -26.96 13.40 -5.53
C GLU A 450 -26.65 11.91 -5.30
N VAL A 451 -25.48 11.44 -5.72
CA VAL A 451 -25.00 10.04 -5.57
C VAL A 451 -23.55 10.03 -5.09
N THR A 452 -23.28 9.19 -4.10
CA THR A 452 -21.92 8.85 -3.66
C THR A 452 -21.70 7.35 -3.75
N VAL A 453 -20.44 6.92 -3.86
CA VAL A 453 -20.04 5.52 -3.88
C VAL A 453 -18.99 5.29 -2.81
N SER A 454 -19.19 4.24 -2.02
CA SER A 454 -18.25 3.84 -0.96
C SER A 454 -17.92 2.36 -1.10
N ARG A 455 -16.66 1.99 -0.79
CA ARG A 455 -16.30 0.61 -0.49
C ARG A 455 -16.71 0.35 0.96
N GLU A 456 -17.46 -0.71 1.17
CA GLU A 456 -17.86 -1.14 2.49
C GLU A 456 -17.37 -2.58 2.70
N GLU A 457 -16.70 -2.76 3.79
CA GLU A 457 -16.16 -4.01 4.28
C GLU A 457 -16.05 -3.96 5.80
N GLY A 458 -15.72 -5.06 6.41
CA GLY A 458 -15.48 -5.17 7.84
C GLY A 458 -14.86 -6.51 8.14
N LEU A 459 -14.53 -6.73 9.39
CA LEU A 459 -13.75 -7.88 9.85
C LEU A 459 -14.26 -9.24 9.31
N ASN A 460 -15.59 -9.38 9.13
CA ASN A 460 -16.25 -10.58 8.60
C ASN A 460 -17.10 -10.30 7.36
N GLU A 461 -17.00 -9.10 6.80
CA GLU A 461 -17.77 -8.68 5.63
C GLU A 461 -16.79 -8.37 4.48
N ARG A 462 -16.95 -9.11 3.38
CA ARG A 462 -16.09 -8.93 2.19
C ARG A 462 -16.33 -7.57 1.53
N PRO A 463 -15.29 -6.94 0.95
CA PRO A 463 -15.39 -5.63 0.31
C PRO A 463 -16.38 -5.67 -0.86
N LYS A 464 -17.31 -4.70 -0.85
CA LYS A 464 -18.30 -4.44 -1.90
C LYS A 464 -18.48 -2.96 -2.10
N LEU A 465 -18.89 -2.54 -3.29
CA LEU A 465 -19.23 -1.14 -3.55
C LEU A 465 -20.73 -0.90 -3.37
N TYR A 466 -21.04 0.14 -2.64
CA TYR A 466 -22.41 0.61 -2.41
C TYR A 466 -22.59 2.02 -2.97
N ALA A 467 -23.70 2.23 -3.64
CA ALA A 467 -24.16 3.56 -4.01
C ALA A 467 -25.15 4.08 -2.95
N LYS A 468 -25.02 5.37 -2.62
CA LYS A 468 -25.90 6.09 -1.70
C LYS A 468 -26.52 7.28 -2.42
N GLY A 469 -27.83 7.43 -2.34
CA GLY A 469 -28.55 8.60 -2.84
C GLY A 469 -28.84 9.55 -1.69
N LEU A 470 -28.31 10.77 -1.73
CA LEU A 470 -28.49 11.73 -0.64
C LEU A 470 -29.91 12.25 -0.55
N SER A 471 -30.59 12.45 -1.68
CA SER A 471 -31.99 12.92 -1.72
C SER A 471 -33.00 11.90 -1.20
N CYS A 472 -32.73 10.59 -1.37
CA CYS A 472 -33.63 9.51 -0.92
C CYS A 472 -33.18 8.88 0.40
N GLY A 473 -31.98 9.16 0.91
CA GLY A 473 -31.39 8.44 2.02
C GLY A 473 -31.22 6.92 1.75
N CYS A 474 -31.32 6.51 0.49
CA CYS A 474 -31.27 5.12 0.08
C CYS A 474 -29.82 4.66 -0.15
N ARG A 475 -29.58 3.37 0.13
CA ARG A 475 -28.29 2.69 -0.06
C ARG A 475 -28.53 1.35 -0.73
N LYS A 476 -27.78 1.05 -1.79
CA LYS A 476 -27.88 -0.23 -2.50
C LYS A 476 -26.50 -0.72 -2.92
N LEU A 477 -26.37 -2.05 -3.02
CA LEU A 477 -25.19 -2.69 -3.61
C LEU A 477 -25.06 -2.27 -5.08
N LEU A 478 -23.92 -1.62 -5.42
CA LEU A 478 -23.61 -1.20 -6.78
C LEU A 478 -22.80 -2.28 -7.52
N TYR A 479 -21.81 -2.85 -6.84
CA TYR A 479 -20.92 -3.82 -7.46
C TYR A 479 -20.33 -4.79 -6.41
N ASP A 480 -20.51 -6.07 -6.63
CA ASP A 480 -19.79 -7.13 -5.90
C ASP A 480 -18.65 -7.63 -6.81
N PRO A 481 -17.39 -7.35 -6.48
CA PRO A 481 -16.26 -7.79 -7.30
C PRO A 481 -16.07 -9.31 -7.28
N ASN A 482 -16.63 -10.01 -6.28
CA ASN A 482 -16.37 -11.43 -6.04
C ASN A 482 -17.62 -12.22 -5.64
N PRO A 483 -18.68 -12.26 -6.44
CA PRO A 483 -19.89 -12.99 -6.10
C PRO A 483 -19.65 -14.50 -5.94
N GLN A 484 -18.61 -15.05 -6.61
CA GLN A 484 -18.19 -16.44 -6.48
C GLN A 484 -17.66 -16.79 -5.08
N SER A 485 -17.33 -15.79 -4.26
CA SER A 485 -16.81 -16.04 -2.91
C SER A 485 -17.83 -16.65 -1.95
N ASP A 486 -19.11 -16.62 -2.28
CA ASP A 486 -20.18 -17.28 -1.49
C ASP A 486 -20.04 -18.81 -1.47
N GLN A 487 -19.26 -19.37 -2.41
CA GLN A 487 -18.94 -20.81 -2.42
C GLN A 487 -17.78 -21.21 -1.51
N PHE A 488 -17.10 -20.26 -0.86
CA PHE A 488 -15.98 -20.54 0.05
C PHE A 488 -16.41 -20.44 1.52
N ASN A 489 -15.68 -21.17 2.36
CA ASN A 489 -15.70 -20.97 3.79
C ASN A 489 -14.63 -19.96 4.20
N PHE A 490 -15.01 -19.00 5.04
CA PHE A 490 -14.05 -18.08 5.68
C PHE A 490 -14.05 -18.30 7.19
N GLY A 491 -12.86 -18.22 7.79
CA GLY A 491 -12.71 -18.23 9.23
C GLY A 491 -13.32 -16.97 9.83
N HIS A 492 -14.07 -17.11 10.89
CA HIS A 492 -14.62 -15.98 11.65
C HIS A 492 -13.48 -15.22 12.34
N ALA A 493 -13.49 -13.90 12.27
CA ALA A 493 -12.51 -13.03 12.88
C ALA A 493 -13.15 -12.19 14.00
N GLU A 494 -12.40 -11.94 15.06
CA GLU A 494 -12.78 -11.03 16.14
C GLU A 494 -11.60 -10.14 16.58
N ILE A 495 -11.88 -9.03 17.20
CA ILE A 495 -10.88 -8.16 17.81
C ILE A 495 -10.28 -8.87 19.03
N PHE A 496 -8.97 -8.83 19.15
CA PHE A 496 -8.24 -9.43 20.25
C PHE A 496 -7.28 -8.41 20.86
N ASP A 497 -7.57 -8.00 22.11
CA ASP A 497 -6.79 -7.04 22.86
C ASP A 497 -6.03 -7.71 23.98
N TRP A 498 -4.81 -7.25 24.25
CA TRP A 498 -4.01 -7.71 25.40
C TRP A 498 -3.08 -6.61 25.90
N THR A 499 -2.48 -6.87 27.03
CA THR A 499 -1.47 -6.01 27.66
C THR A 499 -0.23 -6.84 27.95
N ASP A 500 0.96 -6.30 27.64
CA ASP A 500 2.22 -6.95 27.95
C ASP A 500 2.67 -6.68 29.41
N ALA A 501 3.77 -7.30 29.82
CA ALA A 501 4.33 -7.17 31.16
C ALA A 501 4.78 -5.73 31.50
N ASN A 502 5.00 -4.89 30.49
CA ASN A 502 5.38 -3.49 30.62
C ASN A 502 4.16 -2.54 30.62
N SER A 503 2.95 -3.09 30.65
CA SER A 503 1.68 -2.36 30.57
C SER A 503 1.44 -1.66 29.24
N ASN A 504 2.12 -2.03 28.16
CA ASN A 504 1.78 -1.57 26.84
C ASN A 504 0.52 -2.29 26.34
N SER A 505 -0.40 -1.51 25.76
CA SER A 505 -1.63 -2.05 25.17
C SER A 505 -1.35 -2.50 23.74
N TRP A 506 -1.87 -3.66 23.40
CA TRP A 506 -1.79 -4.30 22.09
C TRP A 506 -3.18 -4.59 21.55
N HIS A 507 -3.31 -4.47 20.24
CA HIS A 507 -4.57 -4.65 19.51
C HIS A 507 -4.33 -5.53 18.29
N GLY A 508 -5.20 -6.50 18.04
CA GLY A 508 -5.05 -7.43 16.94
C GLY A 508 -6.36 -8.07 16.49
N GLY A 509 -6.28 -8.88 15.45
CA GLY A 509 -7.37 -9.67 14.91
C GLY A 509 -7.12 -11.16 15.09
N LEU A 510 -8.04 -11.87 15.71
CA LEU A 510 -8.00 -13.32 15.89
C LEU A 510 -8.95 -13.99 14.91
N ILE A 511 -8.42 -14.80 14.01
CA ILE A 511 -9.20 -15.54 13.00
C ILE A 511 -9.24 -17.00 13.40
N TYR A 512 -10.44 -17.53 13.56
CA TYR A 512 -10.69 -18.93 13.93
C TYR A 512 -10.60 -19.85 12.72
N PRO A 513 -10.11 -21.10 12.88
CA PRO A 513 -10.19 -22.10 11.81
C PRO A 513 -11.64 -22.39 11.46
N ILE A 514 -11.91 -22.68 10.18
CA ILE A 514 -13.28 -22.98 9.69
C ILE A 514 -13.94 -24.16 10.40
N SER A 515 -13.13 -25.03 10.99
CA SER A 515 -13.58 -26.21 11.77
C SER A 515 -13.46 -25.99 13.29
N TYR A 516 -13.56 -24.74 13.74
CA TYR A 516 -13.41 -24.40 15.15
C TYR A 516 -14.46 -25.10 16.03
N VAL A 517 -13.97 -25.73 17.10
CA VAL A 517 -14.80 -26.33 18.14
C VAL A 517 -14.33 -25.79 19.48
N LYS A 518 -15.23 -25.19 20.24
CA LYS A 518 -14.93 -24.63 21.56
C LYS A 518 -14.34 -25.69 22.49
N GLY A 519 -13.25 -25.32 23.20
CA GLY A 519 -12.54 -26.20 24.15
C GLY A 519 -11.49 -27.09 23.51
N ARG A 520 -11.29 -27.03 22.19
CA ARG A 520 -10.16 -27.66 21.50
C ARG A 520 -9.03 -26.65 21.31
N LYS A 521 -7.79 -27.07 21.54
CA LYS A 521 -6.59 -26.28 21.22
C LYS A 521 -6.22 -26.46 19.76
N TYR A 522 -5.75 -25.36 19.13
CA TYR A 522 -5.37 -25.31 17.73
C TYR A 522 -3.91 -24.90 17.55
N PRO A 523 -3.23 -25.33 16.49
CA PRO A 523 -1.97 -24.72 16.11
C PRO A 523 -2.22 -23.24 15.78
N LEU A 524 -1.32 -22.38 16.25
CA LEU A 524 -1.39 -20.93 16.06
C LEU A 524 -0.35 -20.47 15.04
N VAL A 525 -0.74 -19.58 14.12
CA VAL A 525 0.19 -18.81 13.31
C VAL A 525 -0.03 -17.32 13.59
N VAL A 526 1.01 -16.66 14.07
CA VAL A 526 1.04 -15.22 14.30
C VAL A 526 1.51 -14.52 13.03
N GLN A 527 0.78 -13.51 12.57
CA GLN A 527 1.16 -12.59 11.49
C GLN A 527 1.41 -11.20 12.11
N THR A 528 2.59 -10.65 11.88
CA THR A 528 2.98 -9.34 12.40
C THR A 528 2.75 -8.25 11.35
N HIS A 529 3.16 -6.99 11.65
CA HIS A 529 3.15 -5.87 10.70
C HIS A 529 1.80 -5.23 10.44
N GLY A 530 0.91 -5.23 11.44
CA GLY A 530 -0.31 -4.45 11.41
C GLY A 530 -1.59 -5.28 11.52
N PHE A 531 -2.67 -4.56 11.84
CA PHE A 531 -4.04 -5.04 11.90
C PHE A 531 -5.00 -3.87 11.70
N ASN A 532 -6.03 -4.07 10.91
CA ASN A 532 -7.09 -3.10 10.69
C ASN A 532 -8.46 -3.77 10.93
N ALA A 533 -9.20 -3.28 11.93
CA ALA A 533 -10.50 -3.83 12.30
C ALA A 533 -11.61 -3.53 11.28
N ASP A 534 -11.41 -2.55 10.41
CA ASP A 534 -12.35 -2.11 9.39
C ASP A 534 -12.17 -2.86 8.05
N GLU A 535 -11.20 -3.79 7.98
CA GLU A 535 -10.89 -4.55 6.76
C GLU A 535 -11.24 -6.03 6.88
N PHE A 536 -11.59 -6.65 5.76
CA PHE A 536 -11.74 -8.09 5.64
C PHE A 536 -10.37 -8.77 5.48
N LEU A 537 -9.92 -9.45 6.51
CA LEU A 537 -8.57 -10.01 6.61
C LEU A 537 -8.39 -11.28 5.75
N ILE A 538 -8.19 -11.12 4.44
CA ILE A 538 -7.93 -12.25 3.52
C ILE A 538 -6.50 -12.76 3.66
N ASP A 539 -5.52 -11.85 3.54
CA ASP A 539 -4.08 -12.14 3.56
C ASP A 539 -3.43 -11.43 4.76
N GLY A 540 -2.95 -10.21 4.57
CA GLY A 540 -2.41 -9.32 5.59
C GLY A 540 -3.13 -7.97 5.58
N PRO A 541 -2.83 -7.09 6.53
CA PRO A 541 -3.43 -5.76 6.61
C PRO A 541 -3.01 -4.91 5.42
N ASP A 542 -3.80 -3.86 5.09
CA ASP A 542 -3.53 -2.89 4.02
C ASP A 542 -3.23 -3.54 2.65
N GLY A 543 -3.71 -4.77 2.44
CA GLY A 543 -3.49 -5.51 1.20
C GLY A 543 -2.08 -6.06 1.02
N TYR A 544 -1.27 -6.14 2.08
CA TYR A 544 0.05 -6.78 2.02
C TYR A 544 -0.05 -8.24 1.60
N THR A 545 0.62 -8.56 0.49
CA THR A 545 0.59 -9.89 -0.14
C THR A 545 1.90 -10.66 -0.01
N THR A 546 2.90 -10.09 0.64
CA THR A 546 4.15 -10.78 0.95
C THR A 546 3.95 -11.62 2.21
N ALA A 547 4.17 -12.91 2.10
CA ALA A 547 4.15 -13.92 3.17
C ALA A 547 2.80 -14.18 3.87
N PHE A 548 1.92 -13.21 4.00
CA PHE A 548 0.70 -13.31 4.79
C PHE A 548 -0.43 -14.01 4.03
N ALA A 549 -1.15 -14.92 4.71
CA ALA A 549 -2.20 -15.73 4.11
C ALA A 549 -3.27 -16.09 5.17
N ALA A 550 -3.89 -15.09 5.78
CA ALA A 550 -4.74 -15.27 6.95
C ALA A 550 -5.89 -16.27 6.74
N GLN A 551 -6.74 -16.07 5.74
CA GLN A 551 -7.86 -16.96 5.47
C GLN A 551 -7.42 -18.34 4.93
N PRO A 552 -6.42 -18.48 4.05
CA PRO A 552 -5.88 -19.79 3.68
C PRO A 552 -5.30 -20.59 4.86
N LEU A 553 -4.64 -19.92 5.84
CA LEU A 553 -4.17 -20.56 7.08
C LEU A 553 -5.35 -21.02 7.94
N ALA A 554 -6.37 -20.18 8.14
CA ALA A 554 -7.58 -20.55 8.88
C ALA A 554 -8.32 -21.74 8.20
N ASN A 555 -8.35 -21.77 6.88
CA ASN A 555 -8.88 -22.90 6.10
C ASN A 555 -8.01 -24.17 6.22
N SER A 556 -6.73 -24.02 6.55
CA SER A 556 -5.81 -25.12 6.82
C SER A 556 -5.84 -25.59 8.28
N GLY A 557 -6.76 -25.07 9.09
CA GLY A 557 -7.00 -25.50 10.48
C GLY A 557 -6.14 -24.79 11.52
N PHE A 558 -5.56 -23.63 11.19
CA PHE A 558 -4.83 -22.79 12.12
C PHE A 558 -5.73 -21.73 12.77
N LEU A 559 -5.47 -21.45 14.03
CA LEU A 559 -5.81 -20.17 14.62
C LEU A 559 -4.82 -19.13 14.07
N VAL A 560 -5.28 -17.95 13.67
CA VAL A 560 -4.38 -16.91 13.12
C VAL A 560 -4.54 -15.64 13.94
N LEU A 561 -3.43 -15.13 14.48
CA LEU A 561 -3.39 -13.84 15.18
C LEU A 561 -2.66 -12.82 14.31
N GLN A 562 -3.35 -11.79 13.85
CA GLN A 562 -2.71 -10.61 13.28
C GLN A 562 -2.46 -9.58 14.38
N ILE A 563 -1.23 -9.09 14.48
CA ILE A 563 -0.83 -8.15 15.52
C ILE A 563 -0.69 -6.76 14.93
N GLY A 564 -1.48 -5.81 15.45
CA GLY A 564 -1.36 -4.39 15.16
C GLY A 564 -0.11 -3.77 15.80
N ASP A 565 0.37 -2.68 15.23
CA ASP A 565 1.48 -1.94 15.81
C ASP A 565 1.07 -1.25 17.11
N SER A 566 1.88 -1.43 18.16
CA SER A 566 1.71 -0.70 19.42
C SER A 566 2.45 0.62 19.36
N ARG A 567 1.70 1.73 19.45
CA ARG A 567 2.30 3.08 19.48
C ARG A 567 3.22 3.31 20.69
N GLN A 568 2.99 2.60 21.79
CA GLN A 568 3.79 2.69 23.01
C GLN A 568 5.10 1.89 22.88
N ALA A 569 5.10 0.82 22.09
CA ALA A 569 6.27 -0.02 21.85
C ALA A 569 7.15 0.52 20.71
N MET A 570 6.56 1.22 19.75
CA MET A 570 7.25 1.79 18.57
C MET A 570 7.94 3.11 18.94
N THR A 571 9.22 3.06 19.28
CA THR A 571 9.98 4.19 19.79
C THR A 571 11.21 4.54 18.96
N LEU A 572 11.57 3.74 17.97
CA LEU A 572 12.76 3.91 17.12
C LEU A 572 14.08 3.99 17.92
N ASP A 573 14.15 3.27 19.03
CA ASP A 573 15.33 3.16 19.88
C ASP A 573 15.83 1.71 20.01
N GLU A 574 16.95 1.53 20.70
CA GLU A 574 17.60 0.23 20.91
C GLU A 574 16.75 -0.80 21.69
N HIS A 575 15.70 -0.36 22.36
CA HIS A 575 14.82 -1.22 23.17
C HIS A 575 13.52 -1.60 22.46
N GLU A 576 13.26 -1.08 21.26
CA GLU A 576 12.04 -1.37 20.53
C GLU A 576 11.87 -2.85 20.23
N GLY A 577 12.94 -3.52 19.76
CA GLY A 577 12.91 -4.97 19.50
C GLY A 577 12.52 -5.78 20.71
N GLU A 578 13.01 -5.42 21.90
CA GLU A 578 12.68 -6.07 23.17
C GLU A 578 11.21 -5.84 23.55
N ARG A 579 10.71 -4.60 23.38
CA ARG A 579 9.30 -4.28 23.67
C ARG A 579 8.34 -5.03 22.76
N TYR A 580 8.65 -5.14 21.47
CA TYR A 580 7.83 -5.93 20.56
C TYR A 580 7.87 -7.42 20.87
N ALA A 581 9.03 -7.95 21.24
CA ALA A 581 9.14 -9.35 21.70
C ALA A 581 8.24 -9.63 22.92
N GLU A 582 8.16 -8.71 23.90
CA GLU A 582 7.23 -8.82 25.03
C GLU A 582 5.78 -8.81 24.58
N GLY A 583 5.41 -7.90 23.70
CA GLY A 583 4.05 -7.81 23.17
C GLY A 583 3.61 -9.05 22.39
N PHE A 584 4.49 -9.58 21.53
CA PHE A 584 4.22 -10.81 20.80
C PHE A 584 4.07 -12.01 21.74
N HIS A 585 5.00 -12.15 22.69
CA HIS A 585 4.94 -13.19 23.70
C HIS A 585 3.65 -13.13 24.53
N ALA A 586 3.28 -11.94 25.02
CA ALA A 586 2.09 -11.76 25.84
C ALA A 586 0.79 -12.13 25.09
N GLY A 587 0.67 -11.79 23.81
CA GLY A 587 -0.46 -12.18 22.97
C GLY A 587 -0.56 -13.70 22.78
N ILE A 588 0.57 -14.37 22.55
CA ILE A 588 0.67 -15.82 22.42
C ILE A 588 0.28 -16.50 23.74
N GLU A 589 0.86 -16.05 24.86
CA GLU A 589 0.59 -16.63 26.20
C GLU A 589 -0.88 -16.47 26.60
N LYS A 590 -1.49 -15.33 26.26
CA LYS A 590 -2.93 -15.14 26.48
C LYS A 590 -3.76 -16.19 25.75
N LEU A 591 -3.49 -16.46 24.47
CA LEU A 591 -4.19 -17.50 23.70
C LEU A 591 -3.96 -18.92 24.23
N ILE A 592 -2.75 -19.19 24.75
CA ILE A 592 -2.44 -20.47 25.41
C ILE A 592 -3.22 -20.61 26.71
N SER A 593 -3.22 -19.57 27.56
CA SER A 593 -3.90 -19.57 28.86
C SER A 593 -5.43 -19.65 28.73
N GLU A 594 -6.00 -19.09 27.67
CA GLU A 594 -7.42 -19.20 27.32
C GLU A 594 -7.78 -20.59 26.74
N GLY A 595 -6.79 -21.46 26.52
CA GLY A 595 -6.99 -22.81 26.01
C GLY A 595 -7.28 -22.85 24.51
N LEU A 596 -7.01 -21.78 23.76
CA LEU A 596 -7.22 -21.68 22.32
C LEU A 596 -6.02 -22.22 21.52
N ALA A 597 -4.79 -21.82 21.90
CA ALA A 597 -3.57 -22.24 21.23
C ALA A 597 -2.91 -23.47 21.87
N ASP A 598 -2.35 -24.34 21.03
CA ASP A 598 -1.50 -25.46 21.44
C ASP A 598 -0.05 -24.94 21.63
N PRO A 599 0.50 -24.90 22.85
CA PRO A 599 1.81 -24.34 23.12
C PRO A 599 2.95 -25.03 22.36
N ALA A 600 2.78 -26.26 21.92
CA ALA A 600 3.79 -27.00 21.14
C ALA A 600 3.70 -26.69 19.63
N LYS A 601 2.75 -25.87 19.17
CA LYS A 601 2.44 -25.65 17.75
C LYS A 601 2.23 -24.18 17.44
N ILE A 602 3.18 -23.33 17.83
CA ILE A 602 3.16 -21.91 17.60
C ILE A 602 4.08 -21.59 16.42
N GLY A 603 3.53 -20.95 15.38
CA GLY A 603 4.28 -20.41 14.26
C GLY A 603 4.20 -18.89 14.22
N LEU A 604 5.15 -18.23 13.55
CA LEU A 604 5.15 -16.79 13.38
C LEU A 604 5.64 -16.43 11.97
N ILE A 605 4.93 -15.53 11.32
CA ILE A 605 5.33 -14.86 10.07
C ILE A 605 5.66 -13.41 10.39
N SER A 606 6.86 -12.98 10.07
CA SER A 606 7.25 -11.58 10.08
C SER A 606 7.56 -11.07 8.68
N PHE A 607 7.31 -9.78 8.47
CA PHE A 607 7.58 -9.08 7.22
C PHE A 607 8.26 -7.75 7.51
N SER A 608 9.18 -7.34 6.62
CA SER A 608 9.81 -6.03 6.70
C SER A 608 10.43 -5.76 8.08
N ARG A 609 10.12 -4.63 8.70
CA ARG A 609 10.62 -4.22 10.02
C ARG A 609 10.40 -5.26 11.12
N THR A 610 9.28 -5.97 11.09
CA THR A 610 8.94 -6.92 12.16
C THR A 610 9.82 -8.19 12.17
N GLY A 611 10.61 -8.41 11.12
CA GLY A 611 11.70 -9.39 11.14
C GLY A 611 12.71 -9.12 12.24
N TRP A 612 13.11 -7.86 12.40
CA TRP A 612 13.98 -7.43 13.49
C TRP A 612 13.35 -7.70 14.87
N HIS A 613 12.08 -7.40 15.07
CA HIS A 613 11.38 -7.71 16.33
C HIS A 613 11.36 -9.21 16.61
N THR A 614 11.22 -10.01 15.57
CA THR A 614 11.22 -11.48 15.66
C THR A 614 12.58 -12.05 16.09
N LEU A 615 13.70 -11.42 15.71
CA LEU A 615 15.02 -11.80 16.20
C LEU A 615 15.13 -11.66 17.73
N TYR A 616 14.57 -10.59 18.30
CA TYR A 616 14.53 -10.39 19.76
C TYR A 616 13.60 -11.40 20.44
N LEU A 617 12.47 -11.74 19.82
CA LEU A 617 11.58 -12.79 20.33
C LEU A 617 12.31 -14.15 20.40
N LEU A 618 12.96 -14.55 19.32
CA LEU A 618 13.73 -15.81 19.26
C LEU A 618 14.89 -15.83 20.26
N LYS A 619 15.58 -14.71 20.42
CA LYS A 619 16.66 -14.59 21.41
C LYS A 619 16.15 -14.75 22.85
N LYS A 620 15.02 -14.12 23.18
CA LYS A 620 14.50 -14.05 24.54
C LYS A 620 13.69 -15.29 24.93
N TYR A 621 12.95 -15.86 23.96
CA TYR A 621 12.06 -17.01 24.14
C TYR A 621 12.37 -18.10 23.10
N PRO A 622 13.54 -18.74 23.19
CA PRO A 622 14.03 -19.64 22.14
C PRO A 622 13.15 -20.87 21.90
N ASP A 623 12.38 -21.31 22.92
CA ASP A 623 11.51 -22.48 22.84
C ASP A 623 10.04 -22.14 22.51
N LEU A 624 9.71 -20.87 22.32
CA LEU A 624 8.32 -20.42 22.11
C LEU A 624 7.78 -20.84 20.75
N LEU A 625 8.60 -20.74 19.70
CA LEU A 625 8.16 -20.94 18.32
C LEU A 625 8.60 -22.30 17.77
N ALA A 626 7.64 -23.07 17.25
CA ALA A 626 7.90 -24.34 16.58
C ALA A 626 8.26 -24.18 15.09
N ALA A 627 7.99 -23.03 14.47
CA ALA A 627 8.44 -22.65 13.14
C ALA A 627 8.32 -21.14 12.93
N VAL A 628 9.18 -20.55 12.11
CA VAL A 628 9.14 -19.11 11.78
C VAL A 628 9.38 -18.86 10.30
N THR A 629 8.74 -17.83 9.76
CA THR A 629 9.08 -17.22 8.47
C THR A 629 9.45 -15.77 8.67
N MET A 630 10.55 -15.34 8.05
CA MET A 630 10.97 -13.93 7.97
C MET A 630 11.04 -13.55 6.50
N ALA A 631 10.08 -12.73 6.04
CA ALA A 631 9.92 -12.39 4.65
C ALA A 631 10.38 -10.95 4.40
N ASP A 632 11.32 -10.80 3.48
CA ASP A 632 11.94 -9.53 3.10
C ASP A 632 12.22 -8.64 4.31
N ALA A 633 12.82 -9.28 5.31
CA ALA A 633 12.84 -8.82 6.68
C ALA A 633 13.99 -7.83 6.91
N GLY A 634 13.75 -6.82 7.72
CA GLY A 634 14.77 -5.93 8.27
C GLY A 634 15.68 -6.69 9.24
N LEU A 635 16.46 -7.62 8.71
CA LEU A 635 17.46 -8.36 9.47
C LEU A 635 18.63 -7.41 9.75
N ILE A 636 18.68 -6.90 10.96
CA ILE A 636 19.70 -5.94 11.37
C ILE A 636 21.05 -6.63 11.54
N GLY A 637 21.76 -6.75 10.42
CA GLY A 637 23.07 -7.36 10.30
C GLY A 637 24.14 -6.43 9.72
N TYR A 638 25.40 -6.83 9.80
CA TYR A 638 26.53 -6.06 9.29
C TYR A 638 26.50 -5.90 7.77
N VAL A 639 26.08 -6.93 7.03
CA VAL A 639 25.96 -6.86 5.57
C VAL A 639 24.86 -5.87 5.17
N ALA A 640 23.72 -5.85 5.87
CA ALA A 640 22.68 -4.87 5.63
C ALA A 640 23.17 -3.43 5.87
N ASP A 641 24.01 -3.19 6.89
CA ASP A 641 24.63 -1.89 7.14
C ASP A 641 25.59 -1.48 6.01
N ILE A 642 26.43 -2.41 5.55
CA ILE A 642 27.32 -2.16 4.41
C ILE A 642 26.53 -1.86 3.14
N LEU A 643 25.50 -2.61 2.84
CA LEU A 643 24.62 -2.38 1.67
C LEU A 643 23.91 -1.03 1.76
N SER A 644 23.70 -0.50 2.96
CA SER A 644 23.11 0.81 3.16
C SER A 644 24.09 1.98 2.93
N VAL A 645 25.27 1.74 2.33
CA VAL A 645 26.34 2.75 2.16
C VAL A 645 25.84 4.00 1.42
N ASN A 646 24.97 3.84 0.45
CA ASN A 646 24.36 4.92 -0.31
C ASN A 646 23.02 5.40 0.29
N SER A 647 22.58 4.78 1.40
CA SER A 647 21.40 5.24 2.11
C SER A 647 21.67 6.59 2.79
N PRO A 648 20.64 7.40 3.01
CA PRO A 648 20.76 8.64 3.75
C PRO A 648 21.53 8.47 5.05
N LYS A 649 22.40 9.42 5.38
CA LYS A 649 23.13 9.40 6.66
C LYS A 649 22.18 9.23 7.85
N ASP A 650 20.98 9.77 7.75
CA ASP A 650 19.97 9.68 8.79
C ASP A 650 19.34 8.31 8.88
N PHE A 651 19.12 7.62 7.77
CA PHE A 651 18.71 6.21 7.78
C PHE A 651 19.77 5.36 8.48
N LYS A 652 21.05 5.56 8.17
CA LYS A 652 22.16 4.92 8.89
C LYS A 652 22.19 5.27 10.38
N MET A 653 21.95 6.53 10.74
CA MET A 653 21.87 6.94 12.14
C MET A 653 20.68 6.34 12.88
N GLN A 654 19.52 6.24 12.25
CA GLN A 654 18.36 5.55 12.82
C GLN A 654 18.65 4.06 13.00
N PHE A 655 19.19 3.44 11.96
CA PHE A 655 19.61 2.05 12.00
C PHE A 655 20.65 1.81 13.10
N SER A 656 21.63 2.69 13.22
CA SER A 656 22.62 2.68 14.31
C SER A 656 21.99 2.88 15.68
N LYS A 657 20.98 3.76 15.82
CA LYS A 657 20.25 3.96 17.09
C LYS A 657 19.51 2.72 17.54
N VAL A 658 18.76 2.06 16.65
CA VAL A 658 18.00 0.83 16.96
C VAL A 658 18.88 -0.36 17.37
N VAL A 659 20.17 -0.32 17.06
CA VAL A 659 21.15 -1.32 17.47
C VAL A 659 22.14 -0.81 18.53
N GLY A 660 21.79 0.25 19.24
CA GLY A 660 22.58 0.80 20.33
C GLY A 660 23.85 1.54 19.89
N GLY A 661 23.78 2.29 18.78
CA GLY A 661 24.86 3.16 18.33
C GLY A 661 26.09 2.44 17.84
N ILE A 662 25.96 1.31 17.14
CA ILE A 662 27.04 0.54 16.57
C ILE A 662 27.89 1.40 15.64
N GLN A 663 29.18 1.50 15.90
CA GLN A 663 30.14 2.26 15.07
C GLN A 663 31.25 1.39 14.46
N LYS A 664 31.42 0.17 14.96
CA LYS A 664 32.51 -0.73 14.56
C LYS A 664 31.96 -2.11 14.21
N PRO A 665 32.59 -2.84 13.28
CA PRO A 665 32.16 -4.19 12.91
C PRO A 665 32.02 -5.14 14.10
N GLY A 666 32.90 -5.06 15.09
CA GLY A 666 32.87 -5.92 16.29
C GLY A 666 31.64 -5.71 17.16
N ASP A 667 31.09 -4.49 17.19
CA ASP A 667 29.92 -4.16 17.99
C ASP A 667 28.67 -4.87 17.46
N TRP A 668 28.63 -5.20 16.15
CA TRP A 668 27.51 -5.94 15.55
C TRP A 668 27.35 -7.33 16.16
N MET A 669 28.44 -8.02 16.40
CA MET A 669 28.42 -9.37 16.97
C MET A 669 27.93 -9.39 18.43
N GLU A 670 28.16 -8.31 19.17
CA GLU A 670 27.71 -8.20 20.56
C GLU A 670 26.26 -7.71 20.69
N LYS A 671 25.86 -6.76 19.87
CA LYS A 671 24.61 -6.00 20.07
C LYS A 671 23.45 -6.51 19.20
N SER A 672 23.71 -6.94 17.97
CA SER A 672 22.63 -7.41 17.11
C SER A 672 22.14 -8.80 17.53
N ALA A 673 20.83 -8.92 17.72
CA ALA A 673 20.18 -10.19 18.06
C ALA A 673 20.44 -11.28 17.01
N MET A 674 20.67 -10.93 15.75
CA MET A 674 20.95 -11.88 14.66
C MET A 674 22.16 -12.78 14.95
N TYR A 675 23.23 -12.26 15.57
CA TYR A 675 24.44 -13.05 15.88
C TYR A 675 24.31 -13.89 17.14
N GLN A 676 23.20 -13.76 17.86
CA GLN A 676 22.95 -14.47 19.13
C GLN A 676 21.95 -15.62 18.96
N LEU A 677 21.63 -15.98 17.72
CA LEU A 677 20.67 -17.04 17.40
C LEU A 677 21.30 -18.43 17.20
N SER A 678 22.57 -18.63 17.54
CA SER A 678 23.23 -19.93 17.38
C SER A 678 22.59 -21.06 18.23
N ALA A 679 21.87 -20.69 19.29
CA ALA A 679 21.19 -21.63 20.18
C ALA A 679 19.75 -21.96 19.78
N ILE A 680 19.15 -21.28 18.84
CA ILE A 680 17.73 -21.52 18.46
C ILE A 680 17.60 -22.87 17.75
N GLU A 681 16.60 -23.64 18.12
CA GLU A 681 16.22 -24.88 17.44
C GLU A 681 15.03 -24.70 16.47
N THR A 682 14.38 -23.58 16.53
CA THR A 682 13.24 -23.21 15.66
C THR A 682 13.63 -23.28 14.20
N PRO A 683 12.94 -24.05 13.34
CA PRO A 683 13.12 -24.01 11.89
C PRO A 683 12.77 -22.65 11.32
N VAL A 684 13.66 -22.12 10.49
CA VAL A 684 13.52 -20.77 9.90
C VAL A 684 13.35 -20.86 8.40
N ARG A 685 12.31 -20.21 7.87
CA ARG A 685 12.15 -19.92 6.45
C ARG A 685 12.47 -18.44 6.22
N LEU A 686 13.44 -18.18 5.36
CA LEU A 686 13.83 -16.84 4.94
C LEU A 686 13.33 -16.58 3.53
N GLU A 687 12.77 -15.39 3.29
CA GLU A 687 12.35 -14.93 1.97
C GLU A 687 13.03 -13.61 1.64
N ALA A 688 13.52 -13.47 0.40
CA ALA A 688 14.10 -12.23 -0.11
C ALA A 688 13.50 -11.90 -1.48
N ASN A 689 13.12 -10.64 -1.67
CA ASN A 689 12.31 -10.21 -2.82
C ASN A 689 13.11 -9.48 -3.91
N ASP A 690 14.33 -9.06 -3.59
CA ASP A 690 15.23 -8.39 -4.53
C ASP A 690 16.69 -8.83 -4.30
N PRO A 691 17.63 -8.52 -5.22
CA PRO A 691 19.03 -8.91 -5.07
C PRO A 691 19.71 -8.35 -3.83
N GLY A 692 19.39 -7.12 -3.41
CA GLY A 692 19.95 -6.50 -2.22
C GLY A 692 19.48 -7.19 -0.94
N SER A 693 18.18 -7.43 -0.83
CA SER A 693 17.60 -8.18 0.29
C SER A 693 18.11 -9.62 0.33
N ALA A 694 18.37 -10.23 -0.84
CA ALA A 694 18.96 -11.57 -0.90
C ALA A 694 20.36 -11.61 -0.32
N VAL A 695 21.20 -10.61 -0.60
CA VAL A 695 22.56 -10.52 -0.04
C VAL A 695 22.52 -10.27 1.48
N ALA A 696 21.66 -9.38 1.95
CA ALA A 696 21.48 -9.14 3.39
C ALA A 696 20.94 -10.39 4.11
N THR A 697 19.98 -11.09 3.53
CA THR A 697 19.38 -12.30 4.08
C THR A 697 20.35 -13.49 4.10
N TRP A 698 21.28 -13.53 3.12
CA TRP A 698 22.33 -14.56 3.05
C TRP A 698 23.23 -14.59 4.29
N GLU A 699 23.44 -13.45 4.95
CA GLU A 699 24.20 -13.38 6.19
C GLU A 699 23.55 -14.25 7.28
N MET A 700 22.26 -14.06 7.55
CA MET A 700 21.51 -14.86 8.52
C MET A 700 21.43 -16.33 8.12
N TYR A 701 21.16 -16.61 6.83
CA TYR A 701 21.16 -17.97 6.31
C TYR A 701 22.49 -18.68 6.59
N SER A 702 23.61 -18.00 6.32
CA SER A 702 24.94 -18.56 6.51
C SER A 702 25.26 -18.80 8.00
N LEU A 703 24.86 -17.89 8.89
CA LEU A 703 25.02 -18.05 10.34
C LEU A 703 24.24 -19.28 10.85
N LEU A 704 22.99 -19.42 10.47
CA LEU A 704 22.15 -20.56 10.88
C LEU A 704 22.67 -21.87 10.29
N ARG A 705 23.11 -21.89 9.03
CA ARG A 705 23.70 -23.04 8.38
C ARG A 705 25.03 -23.47 9.06
N SER A 706 25.89 -22.51 9.39
CA SER A 706 27.15 -22.79 10.07
C SER A 706 26.95 -23.34 11.48
N ALA A 707 25.86 -22.92 12.14
CA ALA A 707 25.41 -23.48 13.44
C ALA A 707 24.63 -24.80 13.29
N ASN A 708 24.56 -25.38 12.09
CA ASN A 708 23.80 -26.60 11.78
C ASN A 708 22.30 -26.50 12.12
N ARG A 709 21.67 -25.31 11.98
CA ARG A 709 20.23 -25.08 12.24
C ARG A 709 19.41 -25.34 11.01
N ALA A 710 18.12 -25.71 11.18
CA ALA A 710 17.18 -25.96 10.11
C ALA A 710 16.76 -24.62 9.49
N VAL A 711 17.27 -24.30 8.30
CA VAL A 711 16.95 -23.07 7.57
C VAL A 711 16.69 -23.34 6.11
N ASP A 712 15.55 -22.84 5.58
CA ASP A 712 15.23 -22.76 4.14
C ASP A 712 15.32 -21.31 3.70
N PHE A 713 15.84 -21.06 2.48
CA PHE A 713 15.98 -19.72 1.93
C PHE A 713 15.39 -19.65 0.53
N VAL A 714 14.38 -18.83 0.36
CA VAL A 714 13.66 -18.62 -0.90
C VAL A 714 13.95 -17.23 -1.42
N TYR A 715 14.30 -17.14 -2.70
CA TYR A 715 14.54 -15.90 -3.39
C TYR A 715 13.51 -15.71 -4.52
N PHE A 716 12.87 -14.53 -4.56
CA PHE A 716 11.92 -14.14 -5.59
C PHE A 716 12.58 -13.16 -6.58
N PRO A 717 13.21 -13.64 -7.65
CA PRO A 717 13.81 -12.76 -8.65
C PRO A 717 12.73 -11.89 -9.27
N GLN A 718 12.99 -10.60 -9.45
CA GLN A 718 12.02 -9.60 -9.93
C GLN A 718 10.84 -9.35 -8.96
N GLY A 719 10.97 -9.75 -7.70
CA GLY A 719 10.04 -9.36 -6.65
C GLY A 719 10.21 -7.90 -6.27
N ASN A 720 9.23 -7.39 -5.58
CA ASN A 720 9.26 -6.09 -4.89
C ASN A 720 9.02 -6.35 -3.41
N HIS A 721 9.27 -5.35 -2.58
CA HIS A 721 9.01 -5.44 -1.15
C HIS A 721 7.60 -5.99 -0.86
N ILE A 722 6.57 -5.49 -1.54
CA ILE A 722 5.25 -6.10 -1.60
C ILE A 722 5.17 -6.92 -2.89
N LEU A 723 5.07 -8.24 -2.78
CA LEU A 723 5.01 -9.13 -3.93
C LEU A 723 3.75 -8.88 -4.77
N PHE A 724 3.96 -8.60 -6.04
CA PHE A 724 2.90 -8.21 -6.96
C PHE A 724 2.48 -9.37 -7.87
N SER A 725 3.44 -10.07 -8.51
CA SER A 725 3.13 -11.10 -9.49
C SER A 725 2.44 -12.32 -8.86
N PRO A 726 1.46 -12.93 -9.53
CA PRO A 726 0.73 -14.09 -9.02
C PRO A 726 1.61 -15.27 -8.60
N GLU A 727 2.66 -15.59 -9.36
CA GLU A 727 3.57 -16.69 -9.02
C GLU A 727 4.42 -16.39 -7.79
N ASN A 728 4.95 -15.17 -7.65
CA ASN A 728 5.69 -14.76 -6.46
C ASN A 728 4.80 -14.80 -5.21
N ARG A 729 3.57 -14.30 -5.32
CA ARG A 729 2.58 -14.43 -4.25
C ARG A 729 2.31 -15.88 -3.89
N LEU A 730 2.10 -16.75 -4.87
CA LEU A 730 1.87 -18.17 -4.63
C LEU A 730 3.08 -18.83 -3.95
N GLY A 731 4.30 -18.49 -4.38
CA GLY A 731 5.55 -19.01 -3.79
C GLY A 731 5.77 -18.56 -2.35
N SER A 732 5.43 -17.31 -2.02
CA SER A 732 5.56 -16.75 -0.67
C SER A 732 4.38 -17.18 0.21
N GLN A 733 3.17 -16.73 -0.09
CA GLN A 733 1.96 -17.01 0.71
C GLN A 733 1.64 -18.50 0.77
N GLY A 734 1.64 -19.19 -0.37
CA GLY A 734 1.38 -20.63 -0.46
C GLY A 734 2.49 -21.46 0.17
N GLY A 735 3.74 -21.04 -0.06
CA GLY A 735 4.91 -21.66 0.58
C GLY A 735 4.85 -21.57 2.11
N ASN A 736 4.34 -20.47 2.66
CA ASN A 736 4.16 -20.32 4.11
C ASN A 736 3.04 -21.20 4.66
N VAL A 737 1.91 -21.32 3.95
CA VAL A 737 0.86 -22.27 4.34
C VAL A 737 1.42 -23.69 4.39
N ASP A 738 2.18 -24.09 3.37
CA ASP A 738 2.83 -25.41 3.33
C ASP A 738 3.87 -25.58 4.44
N TRP A 739 4.69 -24.56 4.73
CA TRP A 739 5.71 -24.56 5.76
C TRP A 739 5.12 -24.84 7.14
N PHE A 740 4.08 -24.08 7.53
CA PHE A 740 3.44 -24.28 8.82
C PHE A 740 2.67 -25.58 8.91
N ARG A 741 2.02 -26.03 7.83
CA ARG A 741 1.40 -27.38 7.81
C ARG A 741 2.43 -28.49 7.99
N PHE A 742 3.58 -28.38 7.36
CA PHE A 742 4.65 -29.36 7.49
C PHE A 742 5.19 -29.41 8.93
N TRP A 743 5.53 -28.28 9.52
CA TRP A 743 6.16 -28.23 10.84
C TRP A 743 5.16 -28.41 12.00
N LEU A 744 3.97 -27.82 11.92
CA LEU A 744 3.03 -27.78 13.04
C LEU A 744 1.94 -28.85 12.96
N GLN A 745 1.66 -29.39 11.77
CA GLN A 745 0.62 -30.41 11.56
C GLN A 745 1.16 -31.75 11.04
N ASN A 746 2.45 -31.86 10.73
CA ASN A 746 3.08 -33.01 10.06
C ASN A 746 2.37 -33.38 8.73
N TYR A 747 1.96 -32.36 7.97
CA TYR A 747 1.24 -32.54 6.72
C TYR A 747 2.10 -32.16 5.52
N GLU A 748 2.09 -32.97 4.49
CA GLU A 748 2.67 -32.67 3.18
C GLU A 748 1.54 -32.64 2.13
N ASP A 749 1.52 -31.60 1.31
CA ASP A 749 0.60 -31.53 0.19
C ASP A 749 0.99 -32.59 -0.86
N PRO A 750 0.05 -33.43 -1.35
CA PRO A 750 0.35 -34.48 -2.32
C PRO A 750 0.63 -33.96 -3.74
N ASP A 751 0.56 -32.65 -3.98
CA ASP A 751 0.86 -32.06 -5.29
C ASP A 751 2.31 -32.42 -5.71
N PRO A 752 2.50 -33.14 -6.85
CA PRO A 752 3.83 -33.52 -7.32
C PRO A 752 4.76 -32.32 -7.58
N ALA A 753 4.22 -31.14 -7.89
CA ALA A 753 4.99 -29.92 -8.11
C ALA A 753 5.71 -29.45 -6.82
N LYS A 754 5.28 -29.92 -5.66
CA LYS A 754 5.86 -29.58 -4.33
C LYS A 754 6.83 -30.67 -3.82
N ALA A 755 7.04 -31.74 -4.55
CA ALA A 755 7.82 -32.88 -4.08
C ALA A 755 9.25 -32.53 -3.68
N GLU A 756 9.93 -31.68 -4.44
CA GLU A 756 11.30 -31.22 -4.13
C GLU A 756 11.33 -30.33 -2.88
N GLN A 757 10.33 -29.46 -2.71
CA GLN A 757 10.17 -28.61 -1.51
C GLN A 757 10.10 -29.49 -0.26
N TYR A 758 9.22 -30.47 -0.25
CA TYR A 758 9.08 -31.37 0.91
C TYR A 758 10.27 -32.29 1.11
N ALA A 759 10.96 -32.69 0.04
CA ALA A 759 12.21 -33.44 0.15
C ALA A 759 13.28 -32.63 0.92
N ARG A 760 13.47 -31.34 0.58
CA ARG A 760 14.38 -30.45 1.33
C ARG A 760 13.95 -30.30 2.79
N TRP A 761 12.67 -30.08 3.05
CA TRP A 761 12.18 -29.89 4.42
C TRP A 761 12.27 -31.16 5.28
N ARG A 762 12.12 -32.34 4.69
CA ARG A 762 12.39 -33.61 5.42
C ARG A 762 13.85 -33.72 5.85
N GLU A 763 14.81 -33.28 5.04
CA GLU A 763 16.22 -33.23 5.43
C GLU A 763 16.47 -32.23 6.56
N LEU A 764 15.85 -31.05 6.50
CA LEU A 764 15.92 -30.07 7.60
C LEU A 764 15.35 -30.65 8.91
N LYS A 765 14.26 -31.40 8.82
CA LYS A 765 13.63 -32.04 9.99
C LYS A 765 14.53 -33.15 10.62
N LYS A 766 15.22 -33.94 9.77
CA LYS A 766 16.22 -34.91 10.25
C LYS A 766 17.41 -34.21 10.92
N GLN A 767 17.88 -33.11 10.34
CA GLN A 767 18.96 -32.31 10.90
C GLN A 767 18.57 -31.74 12.27
N GLN A 768 17.37 -31.17 12.41
CA GLN A 768 16.86 -30.67 13.69
C GLN A 768 16.81 -31.79 14.76
N ALA A 769 16.25 -32.94 14.40
CA ALA A 769 16.17 -34.07 15.31
C ALA A 769 17.57 -34.60 15.77
N ALA A 770 18.56 -34.56 14.87
CA ALA A 770 19.93 -34.94 15.22
C ALA A 770 20.59 -33.93 16.19
N ASN A 771 20.29 -32.62 16.02
CA ASN A 771 20.82 -31.61 16.94
C ASN A 771 20.25 -31.74 18.35
N ALA A 772 18.92 -31.94 18.48
CA ALA A 772 18.28 -32.13 19.77
C ALA A 772 18.90 -33.30 20.60
N VAL A 773 19.30 -34.38 19.92
CA VAL A 773 20.00 -35.52 20.59
C VAL A 773 21.40 -35.11 21.06
N THR A 774 22.11 -34.30 20.30
CA THR A 774 23.50 -33.90 20.61
C THR A 774 23.55 -32.87 21.74
N ASP A 775 22.60 -31.92 21.78
CA ASP A 775 22.53 -30.87 22.79
C ASP A 775 22.03 -31.41 24.14
N HIS A 776 21.22 -32.49 24.19
CA HIS A 776 20.87 -33.20 25.41
C HIS A 776 22.01 -34.11 25.95
N ALA A 777 23.01 -34.42 25.11
CA ALA A 777 24.16 -35.22 25.50
C ALA A 777 25.36 -34.40 26.02
N ARG A 778 25.31 -33.10 25.91
CA ARG A 778 26.28 -32.13 26.47
C ARG A 778 25.76 -31.50 27.75
#